data_7e3b16939dc8fdd67dbccd832da75547
#
_entry.id   7e3b16939dc8fdd67dbccd832da75547
#
_cell.length_a   1.000
_cell.length_b   1.000
_cell.length_c   1.000
_cell.angle_alpha   90.00
_cell.angle_beta   90.00
_cell.angle_gamma   90.00
#
_symmetry.space_group_name_H-M   'P 1'
#
loop_
_entity.id
_entity.type
_entity.pdbx_description
1 polymer ?
#
loop_
_entity_poly.entity_id
_entity_poly.type
_entity_poly.pdbx_seq_one_letter_code
_entity_poly.pdbx_strand_id
1 'polypeptide(L)'
;MEPIRPILYNIHEHYQWAEYACYALGGLTVLIFAYGVWRHVRQWRLGKPEPVVKAVPERIKACIKFALFQGRLASDRYALLMHLAIFFGMGVLFIGTALATLDQDIGYLLFNWQFLRGNFYLGYKLSLDLLGLALIAGLALAFYRRYVLKPERLKNLLYPTFPLDSFYLLMILFLIAGTGLVVEALRLAASQVPWAHWSPVGNLLAGAFRGMSPEKLQGTHFFFWCLHALLAFAFIALVPCSKAFHLVSSAVSIYLRNLGPVGALPVAEPAGVARINDFTWRQLLQFDACTWCGRCQEQCPAHASGSKLSPKNLVLKLDDQLLKATRVNGNGQPATAEAAAPVAAPLHDEKVISADELWACTTCRACEEVCPVFIEQPRAIVDLRRYLVSQGTMNKTVQDALNSLNRYGNSFNKSDRMRAKWAQGLPARIKDARKEPVDCVWFVGDYASYDPRVLEITQATAKIFQQAGMDFGLLYEGERNSGNDVRRVGEEGLFEVLRGKNLDAFGKVQWKNGRKTIITTDPHSLNTLKNEYQFEANGVTVQHYTEVLDELLQAGRLPLKKKLTGRATYHDPCYLGRYNGVYEPPRRVLRALGVEVVEMPRTRDRSYCCGAGGGRIWMEDTPDIKERPAENRLKEAASLVDVPTFVVACPKDLAMFRDAVKTTGNEGKITVKDIAELVAEAVQG
;
A
#
# COMPACT_ATOMS: atom_id res chain seq x y z
N MET A 1 27.27 -44.21 19.28
CA MET A 1 27.37 -43.74 17.88
C MET A 1 27.04 -42.26 17.81
N GLU A 2 27.85 -41.48 17.16
CA GLU A 2 27.54 -40.08 16.91
C GLU A 2 26.32 -39.95 15.98
N PRO A 3 25.36 -39.08 16.26
CA PRO A 3 24.25 -38.86 15.32
C PRO A 3 24.77 -38.28 14.01
N ILE A 4 24.58 -38.97 12.89
CA ILE A 4 24.97 -38.55 11.55
C ILE A 4 23.78 -38.72 10.62
N ARG A 5 23.59 -37.78 9.67
CA ARG A 5 22.54 -37.86 8.67
C ARG A 5 22.82 -39.04 7.71
N PRO A 6 21.89 -39.98 7.55
CA PRO A 6 22.07 -41.03 6.53
C PRO A 6 21.95 -40.43 5.11
N ILE A 7 22.91 -40.78 4.26
CA ILE A 7 22.93 -40.35 2.86
C ILE A 7 21.91 -41.17 2.07
N LEU A 8 20.94 -40.49 1.45
CA LEU A 8 19.92 -41.10 0.58
C LEU A 8 19.45 -42.47 1.09
N TYR A 9 19.08 -42.53 2.40
CA TYR A 9 18.65 -43.77 3.05
C TYR A 9 17.75 -44.62 2.15
N ASN A 10 18.05 -45.92 2.05
CA ASN A 10 17.35 -46.90 1.21
C ASN A 10 17.47 -46.67 -0.30
N ILE A 11 17.71 -45.43 -0.77
CA ILE A 11 17.75 -45.12 -2.21
C ILE A 11 19.09 -45.46 -2.79
N HIS A 12 20.16 -45.00 -2.16
CA HIS A 12 21.55 -45.26 -2.60
C HIS A 12 21.88 -46.74 -2.62
N GLU A 13 21.39 -47.51 -1.64
CA GLU A 13 21.72 -48.95 -1.50
C GLU A 13 20.89 -49.83 -2.44
N HIS A 14 19.60 -49.53 -2.65
CA HIS A 14 18.69 -50.43 -3.34
C HIS A 14 18.11 -49.91 -4.67
N TYR A 15 18.14 -48.56 -4.89
CA TYR A 15 17.45 -47.91 -6.03
C TYR A 15 18.32 -46.82 -6.69
N GLN A 16 19.60 -47.08 -6.97
CA GLN A 16 20.57 -46.11 -7.54
C GLN A 16 20.03 -45.40 -8.80
N TRP A 17 19.30 -46.10 -9.66
CA TRP A 17 18.68 -45.46 -10.82
C TRP A 17 17.75 -44.30 -10.48
N ALA A 18 17.04 -44.38 -9.35
CA ALA A 18 16.14 -43.35 -8.89
C ALA A 18 16.92 -42.13 -8.36
N GLU A 19 18.10 -42.31 -7.81
CA GLU A 19 19.06 -41.25 -7.46
C GLU A 19 19.46 -40.44 -8.71
N TYR A 20 19.91 -41.11 -9.78
CA TYR A 20 20.25 -40.42 -11.03
C TYR A 20 19.04 -39.73 -11.67
N ALA A 21 17.88 -40.38 -11.66
CA ALA A 21 16.64 -39.78 -12.15
C ALA A 21 16.23 -38.54 -11.35
N CYS A 22 16.44 -38.52 -10.02
CA CYS A 22 16.21 -37.38 -9.16
C CYS A 22 17.10 -36.17 -9.55
N TYR A 23 18.41 -36.38 -9.79
CA TYR A 23 19.30 -35.31 -10.25
C TYR A 23 18.90 -34.78 -11.63
N ALA A 24 18.55 -35.67 -12.57
CA ALA A 24 18.11 -35.27 -13.91
C ALA A 24 16.82 -34.41 -13.87
N LEU A 25 15.84 -34.86 -13.10
CA LEU A 25 14.57 -34.13 -12.89
C LEU A 25 14.81 -32.82 -12.14
N GLY A 26 15.69 -32.80 -11.15
CA GLY A 26 16.09 -31.60 -10.44
C GLY A 26 16.68 -30.54 -11.37
N GLY A 27 17.63 -30.96 -12.22
CA GLY A 27 18.23 -30.11 -13.25
C GLY A 27 17.18 -29.53 -14.22
N LEU A 28 16.28 -30.39 -14.73
CA LEU A 28 15.17 -29.95 -15.59
C LEU A 28 14.26 -28.97 -14.87
N THR A 29 13.94 -29.21 -13.60
CA THR A 29 13.12 -28.33 -12.77
C THR A 29 13.72 -26.94 -12.62
N VAL A 30 15.03 -26.86 -12.36
CA VAL A 30 15.78 -25.59 -12.28
C VAL A 30 15.72 -24.83 -13.61
N LEU A 31 15.89 -25.53 -14.74
CA LEU A 31 15.79 -24.92 -16.08
C LEU A 31 14.39 -24.36 -16.36
N ILE A 32 13.33 -25.11 -16.02
CA ILE A 32 11.94 -24.65 -16.18
C ILE A 32 11.68 -23.44 -15.29
N PHE A 33 12.12 -23.48 -14.02
CA PHE A 33 11.98 -22.36 -13.10
C PHE A 33 12.71 -21.11 -13.62
N ALA A 34 13.98 -21.26 -14.03
CA ALA A 34 14.78 -20.15 -14.56
C ALA A 34 14.15 -19.53 -15.83
N TYR A 35 13.67 -20.38 -16.74
CA TYR A 35 12.94 -19.93 -17.92
C TYR A 35 11.66 -19.16 -17.55
N GLY A 36 10.91 -19.66 -16.59
CA GLY A 36 9.70 -18.97 -16.09
C GLY A 36 10.02 -17.60 -15.49
N VAL A 37 11.04 -17.50 -14.63
CA VAL A 37 11.51 -16.21 -14.08
C VAL A 37 11.97 -15.26 -15.18
N TRP A 38 12.73 -15.77 -16.16
CA TRP A 38 13.17 -14.98 -17.32
C TRP A 38 11.99 -14.39 -18.10
N ARG A 39 10.88 -15.16 -18.26
CA ARG A 39 9.66 -14.66 -18.90
C ARG A 39 9.08 -13.45 -18.15
N HIS A 40 8.96 -13.50 -16.82
CA HIS A 40 8.49 -12.37 -16.01
C HIS A 40 9.41 -11.15 -16.14
N VAL A 41 10.73 -11.34 -16.06
CA VAL A 41 11.69 -10.25 -16.26
C VAL A 41 11.55 -9.63 -17.66
N ARG A 42 11.31 -10.43 -18.68
CA ARG A 42 11.04 -9.94 -20.05
C ARG A 42 9.75 -9.12 -20.11
N GLN A 43 8.71 -9.53 -19.38
CA GLN A 43 7.46 -8.78 -19.28
C GLN A 43 7.67 -7.40 -18.63
N TRP A 44 8.41 -7.35 -17.52
CA TRP A 44 8.70 -6.08 -16.86
C TRP A 44 9.51 -5.13 -17.75
N ARG A 45 10.42 -5.66 -18.54
CA ARG A 45 11.25 -4.88 -19.50
C ARG A 45 10.49 -4.27 -20.67
N LEU A 46 9.20 -4.58 -20.85
CA LEU A 46 8.34 -3.87 -21.81
C LEU A 46 8.07 -2.43 -21.38
N GLY A 47 8.13 -2.14 -20.09
CA GLY A 47 7.84 -0.83 -19.54
C GLY A 47 8.96 0.20 -19.76
N LYS A 48 8.58 1.47 -19.69
CA LYS A 48 9.52 2.60 -19.79
C LYS A 48 10.56 2.56 -18.67
N PRO A 49 11.77 3.09 -18.89
CA PRO A 49 12.79 3.16 -17.86
C PRO A 49 12.35 4.06 -16.70
N GLU A 50 12.67 3.62 -15.48
CA GLU A 50 12.49 4.40 -14.26
C GLU A 50 13.73 4.26 -13.38
N PRO A 51 14.33 5.38 -12.94
CA PRO A 51 15.50 5.34 -12.08
C PRO A 51 15.13 4.82 -10.68
N VAL A 52 15.99 3.99 -10.12
CA VAL A 52 15.85 3.47 -8.77
C VAL A 52 16.89 4.11 -7.86
N VAL A 53 16.45 4.76 -6.79
CA VAL A 53 17.34 5.36 -5.79
C VAL A 53 18.25 4.28 -5.18
N LYS A 54 19.56 4.51 -5.21
CA LYS A 54 20.55 3.61 -4.61
C LYS A 54 20.58 3.80 -3.09
N ALA A 55 19.77 3.02 -2.37
CA ALA A 55 19.69 3.04 -0.91
C ALA A 55 19.62 1.59 -0.39
N VAL A 56 20.72 0.84 -0.60
CA VAL A 56 20.77 -0.60 -0.32
C VAL A 56 20.43 -0.94 1.15
N PRO A 57 20.96 -0.23 2.17
CA PRO A 57 20.63 -0.55 3.57
C PRO A 57 19.13 -0.42 3.88
N GLU A 58 18.48 0.67 3.40
CA GLU A 58 17.05 0.91 3.59
C GLU A 58 16.20 -0.13 2.87
N ARG A 59 16.64 -0.60 1.70
CA ARG A 59 15.99 -1.66 0.93
C ARG A 59 16.09 -3.01 1.63
N ILE A 60 17.26 -3.35 2.18
CA ILE A 60 17.46 -4.58 2.97
C ILE A 60 16.59 -4.53 4.24
N LYS A 61 16.60 -3.40 4.98
CA LYS A 61 15.72 -3.22 6.15
C LYS A 61 14.24 -3.40 5.78
N ALA A 62 13.83 -2.90 4.61
CA ALA A 62 12.46 -3.09 4.12
C ALA A 62 12.15 -4.57 3.85
N CYS A 63 13.05 -5.30 3.19
CA CYS A 63 12.88 -6.74 2.96
C CYS A 63 12.80 -7.53 4.27
N ILE A 64 13.66 -7.24 5.24
CA ILE A 64 13.59 -7.87 6.56
C ILE A 64 12.24 -7.57 7.23
N LYS A 65 11.83 -6.30 7.28
CA LYS A 65 10.59 -5.90 7.98
C LYS A 65 9.33 -6.41 7.27
N PHE A 66 9.27 -6.32 5.94
CA PHE A 66 8.01 -6.49 5.20
C PHE A 66 7.94 -7.79 4.39
N ALA A 67 9.06 -8.35 3.92
CA ALA A 67 9.07 -9.65 3.26
C ALA A 67 9.27 -10.78 4.28
N LEU A 68 10.32 -10.73 5.11
CA LEU A 68 10.62 -11.78 6.07
C LEU A 68 9.64 -11.79 7.25
N PHE A 69 9.48 -10.67 7.96
CA PHE A 69 8.59 -10.57 9.13
C PHE A 69 7.17 -10.09 8.78
N GLN A 70 6.88 -9.83 7.52
CA GLN A 70 5.53 -9.53 6.99
C GLN A 70 4.79 -8.43 7.75
N GLY A 71 5.50 -7.35 8.13
CA GLY A 71 5.02 -6.31 9.04
C GLY A 71 3.67 -5.67 8.65
N ARG A 72 3.33 -5.60 7.35
CA ARG A 72 2.03 -5.09 6.90
C ARG A 72 0.86 -6.07 7.10
N LEU A 73 1.13 -7.34 7.39
CA LEU A 73 0.10 -8.31 7.76
C LEU A 73 -0.28 -8.24 9.24
N ALA A 74 0.52 -7.58 10.09
CA ALA A 74 0.33 -7.51 11.54
C ALA A 74 -1.04 -6.93 11.97
N SER A 75 -1.67 -6.19 11.07
CA SER A 75 -3.02 -5.65 11.30
C SER A 75 -4.14 -6.69 11.30
N ASP A 76 -3.90 -7.87 10.73
CA ASP A 76 -4.82 -9.01 10.71
C ASP A 76 -4.07 -10.21 11.32
N ARG A 77 -4.21 -10.37 12.65
CA ARG A 77 -3.48 -11.39 13.44
C ARG A 77 -3.68 -12.79 12.92
N TYR A 78 -4.91 -13.11 12.48
CA TYR A 78 -5.20 -14.42 11.88
C TYR A 78 -4.39 -14.65 10.60
N ALA A 79 -4.40 -13.67 9.68
CA ALA A 79 -3.64 -13.78 8.44
C ALA A 79 -2.12 -13.83 8.70
N LEU A 80 -1.63 -13.06 9.67
CA LEU A 80 -0.22 -13.05 10.03
C LEU A 80 0.23 -14.42 10.53
N LEU A 81 -0.44 -14.98 11.54
CA LEU A 81 -0.07 -16.27 12.12
C LEU A 81 -0.16 -17.40 11.08
N MET A 82 -1.25 -17.46 10.34
CA MET A 82 -1.46 -18.41 9.26
C MET A 82 -0.33 -18.33 8.23
N HIS A 83 -0.01 -17.12 7.75
CA HIS A 83 0.98 -16.93 6.69
C HIS A 83 2.42 -17.10 7.19
N LEU A 84 2.74 -16.69 8.42
CA LEU A 84 4.06 -16.95 9.02
C LEU A 84 4.32 -18.44 9.21
N ALA A 85 3.31 -19.21 9.65
CA ALA A 85 3.42 -20.66 9.77
C ALA A 85 3.71 -21.34 8.42
N ILE A 86 3.03 -20.89 7.35
CA ILE A 86 3.29 -21.39 5.98
C ILE A 86 4.67 -20.93 5.50
N PHE A 87 5.00 -19.65 5.66
CA PHE A 87 6.23 -19.06 5.13
C PHE A 87 7.48 -19.63 5.79
N PHE A 88 7.55 -19.61 7.13
CA PHE A 88 8.69 -20.15 7.86
C PHE A 88 8.74 -21.68 7.80
N GLY A 89 7.58 -22.36 7.83
CA GLY A 89 7.52 -23.80 7.66
C GLY A 89 8.12 -24.22 6.31
N MET A 90 7.61 -23.65 5.23
CA MET A 90 8.12 -23.95 3.87
C MET A 90 9.58 -23.49 3.70
N GLY A 91 9.93 -22.30 4.19
CA GLY A 91 11.30 -21.76 4.09
C GLY A 91 12.33 -22.64 4.79
N VAL A 92 12.06 -23.13 5.99
CA VAL A 92 12.96 -24.00 6.74
C VAL A 92 13.06 -25.39 6.12
N LEU A 93 11.96 -25.94 5.60
CA LEU A 93 12.01 -27.21 4.87
C LEU A 93 12.84 -27.07 3.58
N PHE A 94 12.71 -25.96 2.84
CA PHE A 94 13.51 -25.68 1.66
C PHE A 94 15.01 -25.51 2.01
N ILE A 95 15.34 -24.73 3.03
CA ILE A 95 16.72 -24.56 3.53
C ILE A 95 17.25 -25.90 3.99
N GLY A 96 16.43 -26.71 4.68
CA GLY A 96 16.81 -28.05 5.11
C GLY A 96 17.19 -28.97 3.94
N THR A 97 16.40 -28.94 2.86
CA THR A 97 16.74 -29.68 1.64
C THR A 97 18.02 -29.17 1.01
N ALA A 98 18.21 -27.84 0.92
CA ALA A 98 19.45 -27.25 0.40
C ALA A 98 20.68 -27.66 1.23
N LEU A 99 20.58 -27.62 2.58
CA LEU A 99 21.65 -28.09 3.47
C LEU A 99 21.93 -29.59 3.28
N ALA A 100 20.90 -30.40 3.11
CA ALA A 100 21.06 -31.82 2.83
C ALA A 100 21.79 -32.09 1.51
N THR A 101 21.47 -31.31 0.47
CA THR A 101 22.15 -31.35 -0.84
C THR A 101 23.63 -30.92 -0.72
N LEU A 102 23.88 -29.81 0.00
CA LEU A 102 25.23 -29.34 0.25
C LEU A 102 26.09 -30.37 1.07
N ASP A 103 25.48 -31.00 2.09
CA ASP A 103 26.14 -32.04 2.88
C ASP A 103 26.52 -33.26 2.07
N GLN A 104 25.63 -33.66 1.14
CA GLN A 104 25.85 -34.79 0.23
C GLN A 104 26.79 -34.44 -0.93
N ASP A 105 26.43 -33.48 -1.75
CA ASP A 105 26.99 -33.26 -3.07
C ASP A 105 28.33 -32.49 -3.01
N ILE A 106 28.49 -31.65 -2.00
CA ILE A 106 29.73 -30.88 -1.78
C ILE A 106 30.51 -31.47 -0.65
N GLY A 107 29.90 -31.62 0.54
CA GLY A 107 30.61 -32.14 1.70
C GLY A 107 31.14 -33.54 1.50
N TYR A 108 30.26 -34.48 1.25
CA TYR A 108 30.64 -35.90 1.17
C TYR A 108 31.36 -36.24 -0.15
N LEU A 109 30.78 -35.89 -1.32
CA LEU A 109 31.34 -36.30 -2.61
C LEU A 109 32.69 -35.65 -2.94
N LEU A 110 32.90 -34.36 -2.58
CA LEU A 110 34.12 -33.62 -2.91
C LEU A 110 35.18 -33.68 -1.80
N PHE A 111 34.76 -33.71 -0.53
CA PHE A 111 35.64 -33.56 0.62
C PHE A 111 35.60 -34.74 1.57
N ASN A 112 34.81 -35.79 1.29
CA ASN A 112 34.58 -36.94 2.17
C ASN A 112 34.25 -36.53 3.62
N TRP A 113 33.50 -35.45 3.79
CA TRP A 113 33.16 -34.86 5.06
C TRP A 113 31.65 -34.48 5.12
N GLN A 114 30.98 -34.91 6.18
CA GLN A 114 29.61 -34.55 6.46
C GLN A 114 29.54 -33.54 7.61
N PHE A 115 28.85 -32.42 7.40
CA PHE A 115 28.66 -31.44 8.46
C PHE A 115 27.33 -31.61 9.18
N LEU A 116 26.33 -32.32 8.60
CA LEU A 116 25.10 -32.71 9.28
C LEU A 116 25.34 -33.89 10.25
N ARG A 117 26.06 -33.60 11.35
CA ARG A 117 26.42 -34.57 12.40
C ARG A 117 26.30 -33.95 13.80
N GLY A 118 26.29 -34.80 14.81
CA GLY A 118 26.25 -34.40 16.23
C GLY A 118 25.01 -33.55 16.54
N ASN A 119 25.20 -32.59 17.44
CA ASN A 119 24.13 -31.69 17.88
C ASN A 119 23.55 -30.82 16.75
N PHE A 120 24.34 -30.48 15.75
CA PHE A 120 23.85 -29.71 14.59
C PHE A 120 22.80 -30.51 13.80
N TYR A 121 23.07 -31.81 13.56
CA TYR A 121 22.10 -32.70 12.92
C TYR A 121 20.84 -32.88 13.76
N LEU A 122 20.95 -32.99 15.09
CA LEU A 122 19.79 -33.10 15.97
C LEU A 122 18.92 -31.84 15.93
N GLY A 123 19.53 -30.65 16.00
CA GLY A 123 18.82 -29.38 15.85
C GLY A 123 18.16 -29.22 14.48
N TYR A 124 18.84 -29.63 13.41
CA TYR A 124 18.31 -29.70 12.06
C TYR A 124 17.04 -30.58 11.99
N LYS A 125 17.09 -31.82 12.52
CA LYS A 125 15.91 -32.73 12.57
C LYS A 125 14.73 -32.11 13.28
N LEU A 126 14.96 -31.59 14.49
CA LEU A 126 13.91 -31.00 15.30
C LEU A 126 13.27 -29.80 14.59
N SER A 127 14.09 -28.95 13.95
CA SER A 127 13.58 -27.79 13.21
C SER A 127 12.69 -28.20 12.04
N LEU A 128 13.10 -29.19 11.25
CA LEU A 128 12.31 -29.65 10.11
C LEU A 128 10.99 -30.32 10.56
N ASP A 129 11.04 -31.10 11.60
CA ASP A 129 9.90 -31.83 12.14
C ASP A 129 8.82 -30.87 12.69
N LEU A 130 9.22 -29.91 13.55
CA LEU A 130 8.30 -28.96 14.18
C LEU A 130 7.76 -27.92 13.15
N LEU A 131 8.62 -27.41 12.24
CA LEU A 131 8.18 -26.46 11.25
C LEU A 131 7.43 -27.09 10.09
N GLY A 132 7.64 -28.39 9.85
CA GLY A 132 6.77 -29.20 8.98
C GLY A 132 5.35 -29.30 9.56
N LEU A 133 5.21 -29.53 10.85
CA LEU A 133 3.90 -29.50 11.53
C LEU A 133 3.27 -28.11 11.50
N ALA A 134 4.08 -27.06 11.74
CA ALA A 134 3.61 -25.68 11.67
C ALA A 134 3.10 -25.32 10.26
N LEU A 135 3.77 -25.80 9.21
CA LEU A 135 3.32 -25.66 7.82
C LEU A 135 1.93 -26.29 7.63
N ILE A 136 1.74 -27.53 8.08
CA ILE A 136 0.44 -28.22 7.98
C ILE A 136 -0.66 -27.46 8.72
N ALA A 137 -0.38 -26.97 9.94
CA ALA A 137 -1.32 -26.16 10.70
C ALA A 137 -1.66 -24.85 9.99
N GLY A 138 -0.66 -24.15 9.44
CA GLY A 138 -0.86 -22.94 8.66
C GLY A 138 -1.70 -23.16 7.40
N LEU A 139 -1.47 -24.28 6.69
CA LEU A 139 -2.28 -24.67 5.53
C LEU A 139 -3.71 -25.00 5.91
N ALA A 140 -3.93 -25.72 7.02
CA ALA A 140 -5.28 -26.00 7.54
C ALA A 140 -6.04 -24.70 7.86
N LEU A 141 -5.38 -23.73 8.51
CA LEU A 141 -5.93 -22.39 8.76
C LEU A 141 -6.25 -21.66 7.44
N ALA A 142 -5.40 -21.80 6.41
CA ALA A 142 -5.63 -21.18 5.10
C ALA A 142 -6.85 -21.82 4.39
N PHE A 143 -7.00 -23.15 4.44
CA PHE A 143 -8.19 -23.85 3.95
C PHE A 143 -9.45 -23.39 4.67
N TYR A 144 -9.43 -23.39 6.00
CA TYR A 144 -10.55 -22.96 6.82
C TYR A 144 -10.97 -21.51 6.47
N ARG A 145 -10.02 -20.59 6.44
CA ARG A 145 -10.28 -19.20 6.09
C ARG A 145 -10.90 -19.06 4.70
N ARG A 146 -10.38 -19.79 3.72
CA ARG A 146 -10.77 -19.60 2.32
C ARG A 146 -12.08 -20.27 1.98
N TYR A 147 -12.35 -21.47 2.51
CA TYR A 147 -13.48 -22.29 2.10
C TYR A 147 -14.62 -22.33 3.13
N VAL A 148 -14.33 -22.03 4.41
CA VAL A 148 -15.34 -21.99 5.47
C VAL A 148 -15.71 -20.53 5.79
N LEU A 149 -14.76 -19.67 6.18
CA LEU A 149 -15.02 -18.27 6.55
C LEU A 149 -15.35 -17.39 5.34
N LYS A 150 -14.78 -17.66 4.17
CA LYS A 150 -15.05 -17.00 2.88
C LYS A 150 -15.10 -15.45 2.94
N PRO A 151 -14.06 -14.76 3.44
CA PRO A 151 -14.07 -13.30 3.50
C PRO A 151 -14.37 -12.67 2.14
N GLU A 152 -15.24 -11.66 2.09
CA GLU A 152 -15.66 -10.99 0.84
C GLU A 152 -14.47 -10.52 -0.02
N ARG A 153 -13.43 -9.95 0.59
CA ARG A 153 -12.25 -9.49 -0.12
C ARG A 153 -11.50 -10.58 -0.90
N LEU A 154 -11.68 -11.86 -0.54
CA LEU A 154 -11.06 -13.00 -1.22
C LEU A 154 -11.90 -13.53 -2.37
N LYS A 155 -13.15 -13.10 -2.51
CA LYS A 155 -13.96 -13.41 -3.71
C LYS A 155 -13.33 -12.71 -4.92
N ASN A 156 -13.31 -13.42 -6.04
CA ASN A 156 -12.81 -12.88 -7.30
C ASN A 156 -13.82 -13.11 -8.40
N LEU A 157 -14.45 -12.02 -8.84
CA LEU A 157 -15.45 -12.06 -9.92
C LEU A 157 -14.81 -12.05 -11.32
N LEU A 158 -13.56 -11.55 -11.44
CA LEU A 158 -12.86 -11.49 -12.72
C LEU A 158 -12.32 -12.85 -13.19
N TYR A 159 -11.91 -13.69 -12.26
CA TYR A 159 -11.31 -15.00 -12.53
C TYR A 159 -12.05 -16.06 -11.73
N PRO A 160 -13.14 -16.62 -12.26
CA PRO A 160 -13.94 -17.64 -11.56
C PRO A 160 -13.18 -18.92 -11.27
N THR A 161 -12.13 -19.25 -12.03
CA THR A 161 -11.22 -20.38 -11.80
C THR A 161 -10.25 -20.18 -10.62
N PHE A 162 -10.10 -18.97 -10.13
CA PHE A 162 -9.18 -18.63 -9.05
C PHE A 162 -9.34 -19.44 -7.76
N PRO A 163 -10.55 -19.83 -7.30
CA PRO A 163 -10.68 -20.74 -6.17
C PRO A 163 -10.00 -22.09 -6.39
N LEU A 164 -10.05 -22.62 -7.61
CA LEU A 164 -9.39 -23.88 -7.98
C LEU A 164 -7.87 -23.75 -7.94
N ASP A 165 -7.29 -22.68 -8.54
CA ASP A 165 -5.84 -22.45 -8.50
C ASP A 165 -5.31 -22.36 -7.08
N SER A 166 -6.06 -21.69 -6.20
CA SER A 166 -5.69 -21.59 -4.78
C SER A 166 -5.84 -22.94 -4.07
N PHE A 167 -6.83 -23.77 -4.44
CA PHE A 167 -7.00 -25.10 -3.90
C PHE A 167 -5.82 -25.99 -4.26
N TYR A 168 -5.45 -26.03 -5.54
CA TYR A 168 -4.32 -26.84 -6.00
C TYR A 168 -3.01 -26.43 -5.33
N LEU A 169 -2.76 -25.13 -5.19
CA LEU A 169 -1.56 -24.61 -4.52
C LEU A 169 -1.50 -25.05 -3.05
N LEU A 170 -2.59 -24.90 -2.30
CA LEU A 170 -2.64 -25.32 -0.90
C LEU A 170 -2.53 -26.84 -0.78
N MET A 171 -3.17 -27.57 -1.68
CA MET A 171 -3.15 -29.04 -1.67
C MET A 171 -1.76 -29.60 -1.98
N ILE A 172 -1.06 -29.08 -2.99
CA ILE A 172 0.30 -29.57 -3.32
C ILE A 172 1.26 -29.32 -2.15
N LEU A 173 1.19 -28.15 -1.49
CA LEU A 173 2.00 -27.87 -0.30
C LEU A 173 1.65 -28.82 0.87
N PHE A 174 0.37 -29.10 1.07
CA PHE A 174 -0.09 -30.05 2.10
C PHE A 174 0.43 -31.47 1.81
N LEU A 175 0.37 -31.91 0.57
CA LEU A 175 0.88 -33.21 0.15
C LEU A 175 2.40 -33.29 0.29
N ILE A 176 3.16 -32.24 -0.07
CA ILE A 176 4.61 -32.19 0.13
C ILE A 176 4.94 -32.32 1.61
N ALA A 177 4.32 -31.52 2.47
CA ALA A 177 4.56 -31.59 3.92
C ALA A 177 4.17 -32.95 4.51
N GLY A 178 3.02 -33.48 4.15
CA GLY A 178 2.52 -34.77 4.62
C GLY A 178 3.39 -35.93 4.17
N THR A 179 3.74 -36.01 2.87
CA THR A 179 4.61 -37.09 2.34
C THR A 179 6.01 -37.01 2.93
N GLY A 180 6.55 -35.80 3.18
CA GLY A 180 7.86 -35.62 3.84
C GLY A 180 7.86 -36.19 5.28
N LEU A 181 6.81 -35.91 6.06
CA LEU A 181 6.66 -36.52 7.41
C LEU A 181 6.51 -38.03 7.35
N VAL A 182 5.81 -38.58 6.36
CA VAL A 182 5.67 -40.04 6.15
C VAL A 182 7.01 -40.67 5.78
N VAL A 183 7.80 -40.05 4.91
CA VAL A 183 9.16 -40.52 4.57
C VAL A 183 10.05 -40.59 5.79
N GLU A 184 10.04 -39.53 6.62
CA GLU A 184 10.79 -39.50 7.88
C GLU A 184 10.30 -40.57 8.86
N ALA A 185 8.97 -40.74 9.01
CA ALA A 185 8.37 -41.75 9.88
C ALA A 185 8.75 -43.19 9.47
N LEU A 186 8.71 -43.52 8.18
CA LEU A 186 9.09 -44.82 7.64
C LEU A 186 10.60 -45.10 7.89
N ARG A 187 11.46 -44.09 7.68
CA ARG A 187 12.87 -44.18 7.98
C ARG A 187 13.13 -44.45 9.46
N LEU A 188 12.45 -43.74 10.36
CA LEU A 188 12.58 -43.93 11.81
C LEU A 188 12.04 -45.29 12.27
N ALA A 189 10.99 -45.80 11.65
CA ALA A 189 10.45 -47.14 11.94
C ALA A 189 11.45 -48.22 11.55
N ALA A 190 12.17 -48.06 10.44
CA ALA A 190 13.15 -49.03 9.94
C ALA A 190 14.49 -48.97 10.70
N SER A 191 15.02 -47.74 10.96
CA SER A 191 16.36 -47.56 11.50
C SER A 191 16.44 -47.61 13.05
N GLN A 192 15.35 -47.42 13.78
CA GLN A 192 15.22 -47.43 15.23
C GLN A 192 16.38 -46.73 15.98
N VAL A 193 16.78 -45.56 15.49
CA VAL A 193 17.94 -44.81 16.05
C VAL A 193 17.65 -44.25 17.44
N PRO A 194 18.65 -44.20 18.38
CA PRO A 194 18.44 -43.71 19.75
C PRO A 194 17.96 -42.26 19.83
N TRP A 195 18.29 -41.43 18.83
CA TRP A 195 17.90 -40.02 18.76
C TRP A 195 16.59 -39.76 17.99
N ALA A 196 15.72 -40.79 17.80
CA ALA A 196 14.41 -40.65 17.15
C ALA A 196 13.52 -39.61 17.85
N HIS A 197 13.67 -39.36 19.13
CA HIS A 197 12.94 -38.35 19.91
C HIS A 197 13.21 -36.90 19.46
N TRP A 198 14.29 -36.65 18.71
CA TRP A 198 14.56 -35.34 18.08
C TRP A 198 13.71 -35.07 16.82
N SER A 199 12.88 -36.01 16.41
CA SER A 199 11.78 -35.81 15.45
C SER A 199 10.48 -36.26 16.11
N PRO A 200 9.90 -35.48 17.04
CA PRO A 200 8.75 -35.92 17.84
C PRO A 200 7.53 -36.30 16.99
N VAL A 201 7.22 -35.53 15.94
CA VAL A 201 6.09 -35.81 15.02
C VAL A 201 6.39 -37.06 14.17
N GLY A 202 7.57 -37.11 13.54
CA GLY A 202 8.01 -38.25 12.73
C GLY A 202 8.07 -39.53 13.57
N ASN A 203 8.56 -39.48 14.82
CA ASN A 203 8.64 -40.63 15.71
C ASN A 203 7.26 -41.12 16.17
N LEU A 204 6.32 -40.20 16.42
CA LEU A 204 4.92 -40.55 16.73
C LEU A 204 4.30 -41.31 15.54
N LEU A 205 4.46 -40.77 14.33
CA LEU A 205 3.95 -41.41 13.12
C LEU A 205 4.63 -42.75 12.83
N ALA A 206 5.94 -42.89 13.15
CA ALA A 206 6.70 -44.14 13.01
C ALA A 206 6.07 -45.28 13.77
N GLY A 207 5.34 -45.02 14.88
CA GLY A 207 4.59 -46.02 15.65
C GLY A 207 3.63 -46.83 14.81
N ALA A 208 2.99 -46.20 13.81
CA ALA A 208 2.06 -46.88 12.90
C ALA A 208 2.73 -47.84 11.93
N PHE A 209 4.04 -47.76 11.71
CA PHE A 209 4.79 -48.54 10.72
C PHE A 209 5.71 -49.60 11.35
N ARG A 210 5.98 -49.56 12.68
CA ARG A 210 6.92 -50.48 13.37
C ARG A 210 6.56 -51.95 13.28
N GLY A 211 5.32 -52.28 12.96
CA GLY A 211 4.85 -53.68 12.76
C GLY A 211 5.05 -54.22 11.34
N MET A 212 5.51 -53.44 10.39
CA MET A 212 5.74 -53.84 9.01
C MET A 212 7.02 -54.66 8.86
N SER A 213 7.05 -55.62 7.92
CA SER A 213 8.27 -56.31 7.56
C SER A 213 9.31 -55.37 6.92
N PRO A 214 10.63 -55.63 7.07
CA PRO A 214 11.68 -54.78 6.49
C PRO A 214 11.48 -54.52 5.00
N GLU A 215 11.14 -55.51 4.21
CA GLU A 215 10.87 -55.40 2.78
C GLU A 215 9.69 -54.46 2.46
N LYS A 216 8.61 -54.56 3.22
CA LYS A 216 7.46 -53.65 3.07
C LYS A 216 7.84 -52.22 3.45
N LEU A 217 8.61 -52.05 4.53
CA LEU A 217 9.12 -50.71 4.92
C LEU A 217 9.96 -50.09 3.82
N GLN A 218 10.93 -50.83 3.25
CA GLN A 218 11.78 -50.38 2.17
C GLN A 218 10.96 -49.97 0.92
N GLY A 219 10.06 -50.83 0.47
CA GLY A 219 9.22 -50.56 -0.70
C GLY A 219 8.27 -49.38 -0.48
N THR A 220 7.66 -49.27 0.72
CA THR A 220 6.76 -48.14 1.04
C THR A 220 7.56 -46.83 1.17
N HIS A 221 8.73 -46.88 1.79
CA HIS A 221 9.63 -45.71 1.86
C HIS A 221 10.01 -45.22 0.46
N PHE A 222 10.42 -46.13 -0.43
CA PHE A 222 10.77 -45.80 -1.83
C PHE A 222 9.60 -45.13 -2.56
N PHE A 223 8.38 -45.68 -2.43
CA PHE A 223 7.19 -45.10 -3.04
C PHE A 223 6.94 -43.66 -2.56
N PHE A 224 6.91 -43.44 -1.23
CA PHE A 224 6.65 -42.11 -0.69
C PHE A 224 7.78 -41.14 -0.95
N TRP A 225 9.02 -41.60 -1.02
CA TRP A 225 10.18 -40.79 -1.39
C TRP A 225 10.05 -40.29 -2.84
N CYS A 226 9.73 -41.18 -3.78
CA CYS A 226 9.50 -40.82 -5.19
C CYS A 226 8.32 -39.83 -5.31
N LEU A 227 7.21 -40.11 -4.62
CA LEU A 227 6.03 -39.23 -4.64
C LEU A 227 6.38 -37.84 -4.09
N HIS A 228 7.07 -37.77 -2.95
CA HIS A 228 7.52 -36.52 -2.35
C HIS A 228 8.43 -35.71 -3.29
N ALA A 229 9.44 -36.35 -3.88
CA ALA A 229 10.35 -35.73 -4.84
C ALA A 229 9.60 -35.19 -6.06
N LEU A 230 8.71 -35.97 -6.67
CA LEU A 230 7.90 -35.54 -7.81
C LEU A 230 7.01 -34.34 -7.49
N LEU A 231 6.34 -34.36 -6.33
CA LEU A 231 5.51 -33.24 -5.86
C LEU A 231 6.34 -31.98 -5.63
N ALA A 232 7.55 -32.11 -5.03
CA ALA A 232 8.46 -30.99 -4.79
C ALA A 232 8.97 -30.39 -6.11
N PHE A 233 9.41 -31.22 -7.05
CA PHE A 233 9.84 -30.78 -8.38
C PHE A 233 8.71 -30.13 -9.17
N ALA A 234 7.52 -30.73 -9.16
CA ALA A 234 6.34 -30.17 -9.80
C ALA A 234 5.98 -28.80 -9.19
N PHE A 235 6.01 -28.66 -7.86
CA PHE A 235 5.77 -27.38 -7.20
C PHE A 235 6.79 -26.33 -7.65
N ILE A 236 8.11 -26.62 -7.59
CA ILE A 236 9.17 -25.67 -7.97
C ILE A 236 9.02 -25.24 -9.43
N ALA A 237 8.80 -26.22 -10.35
CA ALA A 237 8.61 -25.95 -11.78
C ALA A 237 7.38 -25.05 -12.05
N LEU A 238 6.30 -25.23 -11.26
CA LEU A 238 5.05 -24.46 -11.41
C LEU A 238 5.04 -23.10 -10.72
N VAL A 239 6.00 -22.82 -9.82
CA VAL A 239 6.07 -21.51 -9.13
C VAL A 239 5.97 -20.35 -10.11
N PRO A 240 6.79 -20.25 -11.20
CA PRO A 240 6.72 -19.12 -12.13
C PRO A 240 5.43 -19.06 -12.97
N CYS A 241 4.71 -20.16 -13.06
CA CYS A 241 3.48 -20.24 -13.88
C CYS A 241 2.19 -20.16 -13.05
N SER A 242 2.31 -19.91 -11.76
CA SER A 242 1.19 -19.95 -10.80
C SER A 242 1.22 -18.75 -9.85
N LYS A 243 0.17 -18.64 -9.06
CA LYS A 243 0.10 -17.67 -7.96
C LYS A 243 1.29 -17.76 -6.97
N ALA A 244 1.97 -18.90 -6.91
CA ALA A 244 3.16 -19.07 -6.06
C ALA A 244 4.33 -18.16 -6.47
N PHE A 245 4.32 -17.58 -7.68
CA PHE A 245 5.36 -16.63 -8.11
C PHE A 245 5.50 -15.41 -7.19
N HIS A 246 4.47 -15.09 -6.40
CA HIS A 246 4.60 -14.04 -5.39
C HIS A 246 5.71 -14.30 -4.36
N LEU A 247 6.20 -15.52 -4.21
CA LEU A 247 7.38 -15.84 -3.40
C LEU A 247 8.62 -15.06 -3.88
N VAL A 248 8.74 -14.87 -5.18
CA VAL A 248 9.83 -14.13 -5.83
C VAL A 248 9.46 -12.67 -6.04
N SER A 249 8.34 -12.41 -6.73
CA SER A 249 7.95 -11.07 -7.18
C SER A 249 7.64 -10.13 -6.01
N SER A 250 7.06 -10.63 -4.89
CA SER A 250 6.82 -9.81 -3.70
C SER A 250 8.11 -9.29 -3.07
N ALA A 251 9.11 -10.14 -2.91
CA ALA A 251 10.40 -9.73 -2.35
C ALA A 251 11.09 -8.70 -3.23
N VAL A 252 11.05 -8.90 -4.57
CA VAL A 252 11.60 -7.97 -5.55
C VAL A 252 10.85 -6.64 -5.54
N SER A 253 9.51 -6.66 -5.50
CA SER A 253 8.68 -5.45 -5.40
C SER A 253 8.96 -4.65 -4.13
N ILE A 254 9.07 -5.31 -2.97
CA ILE A 254 9.41 -4.68 -1.69
C ILE A 254 10.82 -4.05 -1.74
N TYR A 255 11.79 -4.76 -2.31
CA TYR A 255 13.15 -4.25 -2.47
C TYR A 255 13.19 -3.03 -3.39
N LEU A 256 12.45 -3.05 -4.50
CA LEU A 256 12.42 -2.01 -5.53
C LEU A 256 11.34 -0.94 -5.31
N ARG A 257 10.67 -0.94 -4.13
CA ARG A 257 9.67 0.07 -3.80
C ARG A 257 10.21 1.49 -3.92
N ASN A 258 9.32 2.45 -4.11
CA ASN A 258 9.67 3.86 -4.07
C ASN A 258 10.14 4.25 -2.65
N LEU A 259 11.30 4.91 -2.56
CA LEU A 259 11.87 5.46 -1.33
C LEU A 259 11.84 7.00 -1.30
N GLY A 260 11.36 7.62 -2.36
CA GLY A 260 11.13 9.06 -2.41
C GLY A 260 9.90 9.48 -1.60
N PRO A 261 9.64 10.79 -1.53
CA PRO A 261 8.45 11.31 -0.86
C PRO A 261 7.18 10.69 -1.45
N VAL A 262 6.39 10.03 -0.61
CA VAL A 262 5.15 9.37 -1.05
C VAL A 262 4.10 10.34 -1.59
N GLY A 263 4.24 11.62 -1.25
CA GLY A 263 3.38 12.70 -1.72
C GLY A 263 3.71 13.23 -3.11
N ALA A 264 4.92 12.94 -3.62
CA ALA A 264 5.36 13.40 -4.92
C ALA A 264 4.91 12.43 -6.03
N LEU A 265 4.23 12.96 -7.05
CA LEU A 265 4.07 12.25 -8.31
C LEU A 265 5.33 12.45 -9.16
N PRO A 266 5.85 11.40 -9.81
CA PRO A 266 6.94 11.57 -10.77
C PRO A 266 6.52 12.51 -11.90
N VAL A 267 7.50 13.25 -12.43
CA VAL A 267 7.30 13.96 -13.70
C VAL A 267 6.98 12.90 -14.75
N ALA A 268 5.86 13.03 -15.40
CA ALA A 268 5.43 12.11 -16.43
C ALA A 268 5.28 12.85 -17.77
N GLU A 269 5.36 12.09 -18.85
CA GLU A 269 5.03 12.64 -20.16
C GLU A 269 3.55 13.11 -20.16
N PRO A 270 3.26 14.28 -20.73
CA PRO A 270 1.91 14.85 -20.72
C PRO A 270 0.82 13.93 -21.26
N ALA A 271 1.17 13.04 -22.19
CA ALA A 271 0.23 12.12 -22.84
C ALA A 271 -0.31 11.01 -21.93
N GLY A 272 0.32 10.77 -20.76
CA GLY A 272 -0.10 9.72 -19.84
C GLY A 272 0.12 8.29 -20.37
N VAL A 273 -0.67 7.34 -19.86
CA VAL A 273 -0.60 5.91 -20.18
C VAL A 273 -1.83 5.51 -21.00
N ALA A 274 -1.61 5.18 -22.26
CA ALA A 274 -2.63 4.64 -23.17
C ALA A 274 -2.62 3.11 -23.21
N ARG A 275 -1.45 2.50 -23.13
CA ARG A 275 -1.17 1.07 -23.34
C ARG A 275 -0.34 0.51 -22.20
N ILE A 276 -0.32 -0.81 -22.06
CA ILE A 276 0.39 -1.47 -20.97
C ILE A 276 1.90 -1.19 -20.94
N ASN A 277 2.53 -1.02 -22.10
CA ASN A 277 3.95 -0.70 -22.23
C ASN A 277 4.29 0.79 -22.02
N ASP A 278 3.30 1.66 -21.83
CA ASP A 278 3.53 3.04 -21.44
C ASP A 278 3.80 3.20 -19.94
N PHE A 279 3.44 2.19 -19.13
CA PHE A 279 3.85 2.11 -17.75
C PHE A 279 5.36 1.90 -17.61
N THR A 280 5.91 2.27 -16.47
CA THR A 280 7.32 1.98 -16.18
C THR A 280 7.53 0.49 -15.86
N TRP A 281 8.74 0.00 -16.06
CA TRP A 281 9.09 -1.40 -15.74
C TRP A 281 8.79 -1.73 -14.27
N ARG A 282 8.94 -0.76 -13.36
CA ARG A 282 8.66 -0.95 -11.93
C ARG A 282 7.16 -1.07 -11.66
N GLN A 283 6.31 -0.31 -12.36
CA GLN A 283 4.87 -0.47 -12.28
C GLN A 283 4.41 -1.83 -12.82
N LEU A 284 4.99 -2.29 -13.93
CA LEU A 284 4.69 -3.63 -14.47
C LEU A 284 5.08 -4.74 -13.50
N LEU A 285 6.26 -4.66 -12.86
CA LEU A 285 6.65 -5.55 -11.77
C LEU A 285 5.64 -5.52 -10.61
N GLN A 286 5.15 -4.32 -10.22
CA GLN A 286 4.19 -4.19 -9.13
C GLN A 286 2.86 -4.86 -9.46
N PHE A 287 2.38 -4.79 -10.71
CA PHE A 287 1.14 -5.46 -11.11
C PHE A 287 1.29 -6.98 -11.04
N ASP A 288 2.36 -7.53 -11.57
CA ASP A 288 2.71 -8.96 -11.50
C ASP A 288 2.95 -9.46 -10.06
N ALA A 289 3.43 -8.60 -9.16
CA ALA A 289 3.62 -8.94 -7.75
C ALA A 289 2.33 -8.98 -6.93
N CYS A 290 1.18 -8.70 -7.50
CA CYS A 290 -0.11 -8.67 -6.80
C CYS A 290 -0.44 -10.04 -6.19
N THR A 291 -0.59 -10.10 -4.87
CA THR A 291 -0.93 -11.33 -4.14
C THR A 291 -2.43 -11.65 -4.11
N TRP A 292 -3.26 -10.84 -4.76
CA TRP A 292 -4.72 -10.99 -4.86
C TRP A 292 -5.45 -11.02 -3.49
N CYS A 293 -4.81 -10.46 -2.46
CA CYS A 293 -5.30 -10.54 -1.09
C CYS A 293 -6.53 -9.66 -0.80
N GLY A 294 -6.86 -8.71 -1.66
CA GLY A 294 -8.05 -7.86 -1.60
C GLY A 294 -8.07 -6.80 -0.51
N ARG A 295 -6.97 -6.59 0.24
CA ARG A 295 -6.90 -5.57 1.30
C ARG A 295 -7.11 -4.16 0.76
N CYS A 296 -6.56 -3.86 -0.43
CA CYS A 296 -6.73 -2.59 -1.11
C CYS A 296 -8.19 -2.29 -1.47
N GLN A 297 -8.95 -3.31 -1.86
CA GLN A 297 -10.39 -3.20 -2.14
C GLN A 297 -11.20 -2.97 -0.87
N GLU A 298 -10.91 -3.71 0.21
CA GLU A 298 -11.58 -3.61 1.51
C GLU A 298 -11.42 -2.22 2.14
N GLN A 299 -10.25 -1.57 1.95
CA GLN A 299 -9.96 -0.24 2.49
C GLN A 299 -10.30 0.92 1.53
N CYS A 300 -10.76 0.61 0.33
CA CYS A 300 -11.05 1.65 -0.66
C CYS A 300 -12.41 2.32 -0.39
N PRO A 301 -12.44 3.64 -0.12
CA PRO A 301 -13.69 4.35 0.12
C PRO A 301 -14.60 4.39 -1.12
N ALA A 302 -14.02 4.52 -2.31
CA ALA A 302 -14.79 4.49 -3.55
C ALA A 302 -15.47 3.13 -3.76
N HIS A 303 -14.75 2.02 -3.53
CA HIS A 303 -15.34 0.68 -3.61
C HIS A 303 -16.46 0.48 -2.59
N ALA A 304 -16.23 0.90 -1.34
CA ALA A 304 -17.23 0.78 -0.28
C ALA A 304 -18.48 1.64 -0.56
N SER A 305 -18.35 2.74 -1.29
CA SER A 305 -19.48 3.58 -1.71
C SER A 305 -20.36 2.95 -2.81
N GLY A 306 -19.94 1.82 -3.40
CA GLY A 306 -20.64 1.15 -4.49
C GLY A 306 -20.18 1.56 -5.88
N SER A 307 -19.14 2.41 -6.03
CA SER A 307 -18.61 2.79 -7.33
C SER A 307 -17.97 1.61 -8.08
N LYS A 308 -17.81 1.76 -9.39
CA LYS A 308 -17.17 0.74 -10.24
C LYS A 308 -15.72 0.43 -9.88
N LEU A 309 -15.02 1.32 -9.14
CA LEU A 309 -13.61 1.15 -8.79
C LEU A 309 -13.40 0.04 -7.76
N SER A 310 -12.62 -0.96 -8.14
CA SER A 310 -11.94 -1.86 -7.23
C SER A 310 -10.44 -1.78 -7.49
N PRO A 311 -9.61 -1.26 -6.56
CA PRO A 311 -8.16 -1.19 -6.74
C PRO A 311 -7.52 -2.56 -6.97
N LYS A 312 -8.09 -3.63 -6.40
CA LYS A 312 -7.69 -5.01 -6.65
C LYS A 312 -7.95 -5.40 -8.11
N ASN A 313 -9.18 -5.19 -8.59
CA ASN A 313 -9.57 -5.58 -9.94
C ASN A 313 -8.82 -4.77 -11.00
N LEU A 314 -8.56 -3.47 -10.74
CA LEU A 314 -7.74 -2.64 -11.63
C LEU A 314 -6.35 -3.25 -11.82
N VAL A 315 -5.65 -3.59 -10.73
CA VAL A 315 -4.32 -4.22 -10.81
C VAL A 315 -4.36 -5.55 -11.54
N LEU A 316 -5.39 -6.38 -11.28
CA LEU A 316 -5.54 -7.68 -11.95
C LEU A 316 -5.84 -7.54 -13.45
N LYS A 317 -6.61 -6.53 -13.84
CA LYS A 317 -6.85 -6.20 -15.26
C LYS A 317 -5.55 -5.77 -15.95
N LEU A 318 -4.73 -4.95 -15.28
CA LEU A 318 -3.42 -4.50 -15.81
C LEU A 318 -2.44 -5.68 -15.94
N ASP A 319 -2.40 -6.57 -14.95
CA ASP A 319 -1.61 -7.80 -15.00
C ASP A 319 -2.04 -8.73 -16.14
N ASP A 320 -3.35 -8.92 -16.33
CA ASP A 320 -3.91 -9.70 -17.45
C ASP A 320 -3.52 -9.11 -18.83
N GLN A 321 -3.55 -7.77 -18.96
CA GLN A 321 -3.10 -7.11 -20.19
C GLN A 321 -1.58 -7.30 -20.40
N LEU A 322 -0.79 -7.28 -19.33
CA LEU A 322 0.65 -7.58 -19.39
C LEU A 322 0.92 -9.03 -19.86
N LEU A 323 0.18 -9.98 -19.29
CA LEU A 323 0.27 -11.38 -19.69
C LEU A 323 -0.13 -11.60 -21.17
N LYS A 324 -1.21 -10.94 -21.62
CA LYS A 324 -1.67 -11.01 -23.02
C LYS A 324 -0.64 -10.43 -23.97
N ALA A 325 -0.03 -9.28 -23.63
CA ALA A 325 0.97 -8.61 -24.44
C ALA A 325 2.24 -9.47 -24.70
N THR A 326 2.47 -10.51 -23.91
CA THR A 326 3.67 -11.33 -23.97
C THR A 326 3.43 -12.79 -24.36
N ARG A 327 2.19 -13.18 -24.61
CA ARG A 327 1.86 -14.52 -25.14
C ARG A 327 2.40 -14.66 -26.56
N VAL A 328 3.31 -15.60 -26.76
CA VAL A 328 3.84 -15.98 -28.06
C VAL A 328 3.48 -17.42 -28.38
N ASN A 329 3.26 -17.72 -29.66
CA ASN A 329 3.08 -19.07 -30.18
C ASN A 329 4.39 -19.86 -30.08
N GLY A 330 4.32 -21.19 -30.20
CA GLY A 330 5.49 -22.05 -30.23
C GLY A 330 6.56 -21.69 -31.27
N ASN A 331 6.22 -20.87 -32.28
CA ASN A 331 7.12 -20.36 -33.32
C ASN A 331 7.72 -18.96 -32.98
N GLY A 332 7.54 -18.47 -31.72
CA GLY A 332 8.07 -17.15 -31.31
C GLY A 332 7.27 -15.94 -31.84
N GLN A 333 6.21 -16.17 -32.61
CA GLN A 333 5.30 -15.12 -33.09
C GLN A 333 4.18 -14.88 -32.05
N PRO A 334 3.56 -13.69 -32.00
CA PRO A 334 2.37 -13.45 -31.18
C PRO A 334 1.33 -14.55 -31.36
N ALA A 335 0.79 -15.08 -30.28
CA ALA A 335 -0.05 -16.28 -30.28
C ALA A 335 -1.35 -16.18 -31.10
N THR A 336 -1.80 -14.96 -31.36
CA THR A 336 -2.90 -14.62 -32.31
C THR A 336 -2.61 -13.23 -32.89
N ALA A 337 -3.26 -12.88 -34.00
CA ALA A 337 -3.26 -11.48 -34.47
C ALA A 337 -3.75 -10.51 -33.36
N GLU A 338 -4.61 -11.00 -32.48
CA GLU A 338 -5.02 -10.32 -31.23
C GLU A 338 -3.89 -10.25 -30.17
N ALA A 339 -2.90 -11.12 -30.15
CA ALA A 339 -1.76 -11.06 -29.22
C ALA A 339 -0.66 -10.08 -29.67
N ALA A 340 -0.60 -9.73 -30.95
CA ALA A 340 0.16 -8.56 -31.42
C ALA A 340 -0.61 -7.25 -31.14
N ALA A 341 -1.94 -7.29 -31.08
CA ALA A 341 -2.81 -6.17 -30.76
C ALA A 341 -2.78 -5.70 -29.27
N PRO A 342 -2.60 -6.56 -28.23
CA PRO A 342 -2.65 -6.12 -26.83
C PRO A 342 -1.55 -5.13 -26.42
N VAL A 343 -0.37 -5.19 -27.02
CA VAL A 343 0.68 -4.15 -26.80
C VAL A 343 0.25 -2.84 -27.44
N ALA A 344 -0.55 -2.90 -28.50
CA ALA A 344 -1.06 -1.76 -29.24
C ALA A 344 -2.47 -1.31 -28.79
N ALA A 345 -3.25 -2.19 -28.12
CA ALA A 345 -4.62 -1.89 -27.71
C ALA A 345 -4.66 -0.85 -26.59
N PRO A 346 -5.55 0.15 -26.67
CA PRO A 346 -5.78 1.09 -25.59
C PRO A 346 -6.31 0.37 -24.33
N LEU A 347 -5.84 0.77 -23.16
CA LEU A 347 -6.36 0.27 -21.87
C LEU A 347 -7.74 0.87 -21.55
N HIS A 348 -8.04 2.02 -22.14
CA HIS A 348 -9.26 2.80 -21.95
C HIS A 348 -10.39 2.26 -22.85
N ASP A 349 -10.94 1.13 -22.46
CA ASP A 349 -12.08 0.48 -23.09
C ASP A 349 -13.04 0.03 -21.96
N GLU A 350 -14.35 0.18 -22.15
CA GLU A 350 -15.36 -0.24 -21.16
C GLU A 350 -15.22 -1.72 -20.75
N LYS A 351 -14.67 -2.56 -21.64
CA LYS A 351 -14.40 -3.98 -21.38
C LYS A 351 -13.11 -4.22 -20.60
N VAL A 352 -12.17 -3.25 -20.58
CA VAL A 352 -10.88 -3.34 -19.88
C VAL A 352 -10.90 -2.43 -18.66
N ILE A 353 -10.77 -1.12 -18.84
CA ILE A 353 -10.78 -0.13 -17.75
C ILE A 353 -11.68 1.03 -18.18
N SER A 354 -12.84 1.17 -17.55
CA SER A 354 -13.77 2.25 -17.84
C SER A 354 -13.30 3.60 -17.26
N ALA A 355 -13.73 4.69 -17.90
CA ALA A 355 -13.46 6.03 -17.39
C ALA A 355 -14.04 6.24 -15.98
N ASP A 356 -15.27 5.76 -15.72
CA ASP A 356 -15.94 5.84 -14.43
C ASP A 356 -15.13 5.17 -13.31
N GLU A 357 -14.50 4.00 -13.61
CA GLU A 357 -13.63 3.30 -12.66
C GLU A 357 -12.46 4.18 -12.24
N LEU A 358 -11.86 4.91 -13.20
CA LEU A 358 -10.73 5.80 -12.92
C LEU A 358 -11.17 7.07 -12.19
N TRP A 359 -12.27 7.70 -12.60
CA TRP A 359 -12.76 8.93 -12.00
C TRP A 359 -13.31 8.75 -10.58
N ALA A 360 -13.68 7.53 -10.18
CA ALA A 360 -14.12 7.24 -8.82
C ALA A 360 -13.00 7.34 -7.77
N CYS A 361 -11.72 7.32 -8.17
CA CYS A 361 -10.59 7.37 -7.24
C CYS A 361 -10.42 8.74 -6.60
N THR A 362 -10.40 8.77 -5.26
CA THR A 362 -10.13 9.97 -4.46
C THR A 362 -8.63 10.22 -4.21
N THR A 363 -7.76 9.42 -4.76
CA THR A 363 -6.29 9.45 -4.54
C THR A 363 -5.86 9.48 -3.07
N CYS A 364 -6.65 8.89 -2.17
CA CYS A 364 -6.41 8.94 -0.72
C CYS A 364 -5.30 8.00 -0.21
N ARG A 365 -4.71 7.16 -1.06
CA ARG A 365 -3.64 6.18 -0.74
C ARG A 365 -4.00 5.06 0.25
N ALA A 366 -5.26 4.91 0.67
CA ALA A 366 -5.63 3.83 1.59
C ALA A 366 -5.30 2.43 1.04
N CYS A 367 -5.47 2.21 -0.27
CA CYS A 367 -5.15 0.96 -0.96
C CYS A 367 -3.64 0.64 -0.94
N GLU A 368 -2.79 1.65 -1.14
CA GLU A 368 -1.33 1.50 -1.13
C GLU A 368 -0.78 1.25 0.29
N GLU A 369 -1.35 1.95 1.29
CA GLU A 369 -0.93 1.80 2.68
C GLU A 369 -1.12 0.38 3.22
N VAL A 370 -2.20 -0.29 2.82
CA VAL A 370 -2.49 -1.67 3.26
C VAL A 370 -1.91 -2.73 2.34
N CYS A 371 -1.28 -2.35 1.23
CA CYS A 371 -0.72 -3.30 0.27
C CYS A 371 0.56 -3.96 0.84
N PRO A 372 0.58 -5.29 1.01
CA PRO A 372 1.75 -5.97 1.57
C PRO A 372 2.99 -5.90 0.68
N VAL A 373 2.80 -5.68 -0.63
CA VAL A 373 3.86 -5.65 -1.64
C VAL A 373 4.09 -4.27 -2.26
N PHE A 374 3.51 -3.20 -1.67
CA PHE A 374 3.74 -1.80 -2.03
C PHE A 374 3.37 -1.42 -3.48
N ILE A 375 2.26 -1.93 -3.99
CA ILE A 375 1.72 -1.50 -5.28
C ILE A 375 1.21 -0.07 -5.17
N GLU A 376 1.59 0.79 -6.10
CA GLU A 376 1.27 2.21 -6.15
C GLU A 376 0.00 2.45 -7.00
N GLN A 377 -1.16 1.91 -6.58
CA GLN A 377 -2.41 2.00 -7.33
C GLN A 377 -2.84 3.46 -7.65
N PRO A 378 -2.73 4.44 -6.71
CA PRO A 378 -3.11 5.83 -7.02
C PRO A 378 -2.25 6.44 -8.13
N ARG A 379 -0.96 6.11 -8.19
CA ARG A 379 -0.06 6.54 -9.26
C ARG A 379 -0.51 5.99 -10.60
N ALA A 380 -0.76 4.68 -10.67
CA ALA A 380 -1.23 4.05 -11.90
C ALA A 380 -2.55 4.68 -12.40
N ILE A 381 -3.48 5.00 -11.48
CA ILE A 381 -4.74 5.67 -11.83
C ILE A 381 -4.48 7.08 -12.37
N VAL A 382 -3.58 7.85 -11.77
CA VAL A 382 -3.23 9.19 -12.26
C VAL A 382 -2.59 9.11 -13.65
N ASP A 383 -1.70 8.14 -13.87
CA ASP A 383 -1.06 7.93 -15.18
C ASP A 383 -2.11 7.60 -16.28
N LEU A 384 -3.12 6.79 -15.94
CA LEU A 384 -4.25 6.50 -16.83
C LEU A 384 -5.14 7.73 -17.06
N ARG A 385 -5.42 8.53 -16.01
CA ARG A 385 -6.20 9.77 -16.12
C ARG A 385 -5.52 10.80 -17.02
N ARG A 386 -4.19 10.92 -16.99
CA ARG A 386 -3.43 11.80 -17.90
C ARG A 386 -3.76 11.54 -19.36
N TYR A 387 -3.89 10.26 -19.73
CA TYR A 387 -4.31 9.92 -21.09
C TYR A 387 -5.75 10.35 -21.38
N LEU A 388 -6.71 10.09 -20.47
CA LEU A 388 -8.09 10.53 -20.65
C LEU A 388 -8.18 12.06 -20.84
N VAL A 389 -7.44 12.81 -20.01
CA VAL A 389 -7.37 14.27 -20.09
C VAL A 389 -6.79 14.73 -21.43
N SER A 390 -5.69 14.09 -21.89
CA SER A 390 -5.08 14.40 -23.19
C SER A 390 -6.02 14.15 -24.39
N GLN A 391 -6.99 13.23 -24.21
CA GLN A 391 -8.03 12.95 -25.22
C GLN A 391 -9.30 13.80 -25.03
N GLY A 392 -9.31 14.73 -24.07
CA GLY A 392 -10.50 15.52 -23.74
C GLY A 392 -11.63 14.73 -23.09
N THR A 393 -11.38 13.48 -22.69
CA THR A 393 -12.36 12.58 -22.06
C THR A 393 -12.43 12.84 -20.56
N MET A 394 -13.21 13.82 -20.14
CA MET A 394 -13.41 14.15 -18.73
C MET A 394 -14.85 14.63 -18.47
N ASN A 395 -15.27 14.56 -17.21
CA ASN A 395 -16.55 15.09 -16.78
C ASN A 395 -16.60 16.61 -16.98
N LYS A 396 -17.73 17.14 -17.44
CA LYS A 396 -17.94 18.57 -17.71
C LYS A 396 -17.62 19.45 -16.48
N THR A 397 -18.04 19.04 -15.31
CA THR A 397 -17.79 19.82 -14.07
C THR A 397 -16.30 19.88 -13.72
N VAL A 398 -15.51 18.83 -14.02
CA VAL A 398 -14.05 18.86 -13.91
C VAL A 398 -13.47 19.85 -14.91
N GLN A 399 -13.93 19.80 -16.17
CA GLN A 399 -13.47 20.73 -17.22
C GLN A 399 -13.77 22.18 -16.84
N ASP A 400 -14.95 22.47 -16.30
CA ASP A 400 -15.33 23.81 -15.83
C ASP A 400 -14.43 24.27 -14.68
N ALA A 401 -14.10 23.38 -13.74
CA ALA A 401 -13.15 23.69 -12.66
C ALA A 401 -11.74 23.96 -13.18
N LEU A 402 -11.24 23.17 -14.13
CA LEU A 402 -9.93 23.37 -14.77
C LEU A 402 -9.89 24.70 -15.55
N ASN A 403 -10.95 25.03 -16.27
CA ASN A 403 -11.08 26.31 -16.97
C ASN A 403 -11.06 27.50 -15.99
N SER A 404 -11.75 27.39 -14.85
CA SER A 404 -11.72 28.37 -13.78
C SER A 404 -10.32 28.55 -13.18
N LEU A 405 -9.63 27.43 -12.90
CA LEU A 405 -8.27 27.41 -12.41
C LEU A 405 -7.27 28.06 -13.38
N ASN A 406 -7.41 27.80 -14.67
CA ASN A 406 -6.57 28.42 -15.69
C ASN A 406 -6.80 29.94 -15.77
N ARG A 407 -8.08 30.36 -15.76
CA ARG A 407 -8.44 31.78 -15.92
C ARG A 407 -8.19 32.60 -14.68
N TYR A 408 -8.59 32.11 -13.49
CA TYR A 408 -8.61 32.85 -12.25
C TYR A 408 -7.63 32.34 -11.18
N GLY A 409 -6.97 31.21 -11.42
CA GLY A 409 -6.11 30.58 -10.43
C GLY A 409 -6.83 29.96 -9.23
N ASN A 410 -8.16 29.78 -9.31
CA ASN A 410 -8.98 29.11 -8.29
C ASN A 410 -10.16 28.36 -8.91
N SER A 411 -10.70 27.38 -8.19
CA SER A 411 -11.82 26.56 -8.66
C SER A 411 -13.22 27.15 -8.41
N PHE A 412 -13.31 28.36 -7.85
CA PHE A 412 -14.57 29.02 -7.47
C PHE A 412 -15.07 30.05 -8.50
N ASN A 413 -14.41 30.18 -9.63
CA ASN A 413 -14.74 31.17 -10.65
C ASN A 413 -14.77 32.61 -10.11
N LYS A 414 -13.90 32.94 -9.16
CA LYS A 414 -13.77 34.23 -8.52
C LYS A 414 -12.51 34.94 -8.96
N SER A 415 -12.59 36.29 -9.07
CA SER A 415 -11.38 37.09 -9.35
C SER A 415 -10.30 36.88 -8.27
N ASP A 416 -9.04 36.83 -8.68
CA ASP A 416 -7.88 36.74 -7.79
C ASP A 416 -7.80 37.91 -6.80
N ARG A 417 -8.27 39.11 -7.16
CA ARG A 417 -8.41 40.27 -6.25
C ARG A 417 -9.30 39.98 -5.03
N MET A 418 -10.20 39.02 -5.13
CA MET A 418 -11.09 38.64 -4.03
C MET A 418 -10.47 37.61 -3.09
N ARG A 419 -9.29 37.05 -3.38
CA ARG A 419 -8.66 36.00 -2.60
C ARG A 419 -8.47 36.36 -1.11
N ALA A 420 -8.10 37.60 -0.82
CA ALA A 420 -7.90 38.06 0.54
C ALA A 420 -9.07 38.96 1.07
N LYS A 421 -10.24 38.96 0.41
CA LYS A 421 -11.40 39.73 0.85
C LYS A 421 -11.85 39.35 2.27
N TRP A 422 -11.70 38.10 2.66
CA TRP A 422 -12.01 37.59 4.00
C TRP A 422 -11.19 38.27 5.12
N ALA A 423 -10.03 38.83 4.79
CA ALA A 423 -9.17 39.53 5.75
C ALA A 423 -9.66 40.95 6.09
N GLN A 424 -10.67 41.46 5.35
CA GLN A 424 -11.25 42.75 5.68
C GLN A 424 -12.04 42.66 6.99
N GLY A 425 -11.79 43.59 7.91
CA GLY A 425 -12.44 43.62 9.23
C GLY A 425 -11.69 42.81 10.31
N LEU A 426 -10.52 42.29 10.03
CA LEU A 426 -9.64 41.75 11.06
C LEU A 426 -9.06 42.85 11.96
N PRO A 427 -8.76 42.56 13.26
CA PRO A 427 -8.21 43.53 14.20
C PRO A 427 -6.94 44.23 13.73
N ALA A 428 -6.08 43.52 13.03
CA ALA A 428 -4.85 44.04 12.43
C ALA A 428 -4.76 43.62 10.96
N ARG A 429 -4.22 44.53 10.14
CA ARG A 429 -3.94 44.25 8.73
C ARG A 429 -2.86 43.16 8.60
N ILE A 430 -3.09 42.20 7.73
CA ILE A 430 -2.07 41.21 7.38
C ILE A 430 -1.13 41.84 6.32
N LYS A 431 0.15 41.60 6.46
CA LYS A 431 1.17 42.09 5.52
C LYS A 431 1.06 41.47 4.13
N ASP A 432 1.38 42.21 3.10
CA ASP A 432 1.69 41.63 1.78
C ASP A 432 3.15 41.19 1.79
N ALA A 433 3.38 39.89 1.88
CA ALA A 433 4.71 39.30 1.99
C ALA A 433 5.63 39.64 0.80
N ARG A 434 5.06 40.05 -0.33
CA ARG A 434 5.82 40.50 -1.52
C ARG A 434 6.36 41.93 -1.40
N LYS A 435 5.83 42.70 -0.43
CA LYS A 435 6.14 44.14 -0.27
C LYS A 435 6.73 44.49 1.10
N GLU A 436 6.44 43.65 2.10
CA GLU A 436 6.81 43.89 3.49
C GLU A 436 7.53 42.67 4.07
N PRO A 437 8.61 42.88 4.85
CA PRO A 437 9.35 41.77 5.45
C PRO A 437 8.52 40.94 6.43
N VAL A 438 8.59 39.61 6.32
CA VAL A 438 7.85 38.66 7.14
C VAL A 438 8.74 37.46 7.58
N ASP A 439 8.40 36.86 8.72
CA ASP A 439 9.05 35.66 9.20
C ASP A 439 8.47 34.41 8.52
N CYS A 440 7.16 34.43 8.19
CA CYS A 440 6.49 33.33 7.52
C CYS A 440 5.41 33.81 6.54
N VAL A 441 5.10 32.96 5.56
CA VAL A 441 4.01 33.18 4.61
C VAL A 441 2.90 32.18 4.87
N TRP A 442 1.68 32.67 5.04
CA TRP A 442 0.51 31.78 5.07
C TRP A 442 -0.07 31.64 3.67
N PHE A 443 0.08 30.44 3.09
CA PHE A 443 -0.58 30.03 1.86
C PHE A 443 -1.99 29.53 2.22
N VAL A 444 -3.00 30.33 1.93
CA VAL A 444 -4.37 30.13 2.41
C VAL A 444 -5.09 29.01 1.65
N GLY A 445 -4.91 28.95 0.35
CA GLY A 445 -5.60 28.00 -0.54
C GLY A 445 -7.00 28.47 -0.93
N ASP A 446 -7.64 27.74 -1.88
CA ASP A 446 -8.90 28.17 -2.49
C ASP A 446 -10.11 28.06 -1.52
N TYR A 447 -10.28 26.89 -0.90
CA TYR A 447 -11.45 26.64 -0.04
C TYR A 447 -11.48 27.59 1.15
N ALA A 448 -10.35 27.80 1.79
CA ALA A 448 -10.22 28.75 2.89
C ALA A 448 -10.37 30.22 2.46
N SER A 449 -10.15 30.54 1.17
CA SER A 449 -10.28 31.88 0.63
C SER A 449 -11.67 32.24 0.10
N TYR A 450 -12.40 31.25 -0.42
CA TYR A 450 -13.60 31.52 -1.23
C TYR A 450 -14.86 30.78 -0.80
N ASP A 451 -14.76 29.66 -0.06
CA ASP A 451 -15.95 28.90 0.39
C ASP A 451 -16.60 29.59 1.60
N PRO A 452 -17.85 30.07 1.48
CA PRO A 452 -18.53 30.76 2.58
C PRO A 452 -18.62 29.94 3.87
N ARG A 453 -18.64 28.60 3.76
CA ARG A 453 -18.72 27.67 4.91
C ARG A 453 -17.43 27.61 5.74
N VAL A 454 -16.33 28.14 5.20
CA VAL A 454 -14.96 28.05 5.77
C VAL A 454 -14.40 29.42 6.16
N LEU A 455 -14.94 30.53 5.62
CA LEU A 455 -14.39 31.89 5.82
C LEU A 455 -14.24 32.27 7.29
N GLU A 456 -15.20 31.92 8.14
CA GLU A 456 -15.14 32.22 9.59
C GLU A 456 -13.93 31.54 10.25
N ILE A 457 -13.62 30.32 9.84
CA ILE A 457 -12.48 29.55 10.33
C ILE A 457 -11.16 30.16 9.86
N THR A 458 -11.12 30.62 8.62
CA THR A 458 -9.97 31.36 8.07
C THR A 458 -9.70 32.61 8.86
N GLN A 459 -10.76 33.38 9.20
CA GLN A 459 -10.65 34.57 10.05
C GLN A 459 -10.23 34.21 11.49
N ALA A 460 -10.75 33.14 12.06
CA ALA A 460 -10.36 32.64 13.38
C ALA A 460 -8.88 32.27 13.41
N THR A 461 -8.39 31.55 12.39
CA THR A 461 -6.98 31.19 12.25
C THR A 461 -6.09 32.43 12.18
N ALA A 462 -6.48 33.46 11.40
CA ALA A 462 -5.73 34.73 11.33
C ALA A 462 -5.63 35.42 12.69
N LYS A 463 -6.76 35.49 13.43
CA LYS A 463 -6.79 36.08 14.78
C LYS A 463 -5.90 35.31 15.75
N ILE A 464 -5.88 33.97 15.70
CA ILE A 464 -5.00 33.13 16.52
C ILE A 464 -3.54 33.47 16.23
N PHE A 465 -3.13 33.53 14.96
CA PHE A 465 -1.76 33.88 14.59
C PHE A 465 -1.38 35.29 15.05
N GLN A 466 -2.29 36.26 14.93
CA GLN A 466 -2.07 37.64 15.44
C GLN A 466 -1.92 37.68 16.97
N GLN A 467 -2.78 36.94 17.71
CA GLN A 467 -2.71 36.84 19.18
C GLN A 467 -1.43 36.14 19.65
N ALA A 468 -0.93 35.17 18.90
CA ALA A 468 0.35 34.51 19.18
C ALA A 468 1.60 35.38 18.82
N GLY A 469 1.38 36.62 18.36
CA GLY A 469 2.45 37.52 17.96
C GLY A 469 3.25 37.01 16.78
N MET A 470 2.63 36.28 15.86
CA MET A 470 3.31 35.82 14.65
C MET A 470 3.45 36.95 13.64
N ASP A 471 4.66 37.09 13.06
CA ASP A 471 4.87 37.98 11.94
C ASP A 471 4.72 37.24 10.62
N PHE A 472 3.50 37.24 10.10
CA PHE A 472 3.14 36.53 8.88
C PHE A 472 2.54 37.44 7.81
N GLY A 473 2.68 37.01 6.56
CA GLY A 473 2.10 37.70 5.42
C GLY A 473 1.37 36.76 4.47
N LEU A 474 0.57 37.34 3.57
CA LEU A 474 -0.11 36.66 2.48
C LEU A 474 0.53 36.99 1.13
N LEU A 475 0.25 36.19 0.13
CA LEU A 475 0.62 36.48 -1.26
C LEU A 475 -0.50 37.25 -2.00
N TYR A 476 -1.65 37.48 -1.35
CA TYR A 476 -2.81 38.21 -1.91
C TYR A 476 -3.18 37.68 -3.30
N GLU A 477 -3.33 38.58 -4.30
CA GLU A 477 -3.64 38.22 -5.67
C GLU A 477 -2.50 37.46 -6.39
N GLY A 478 -1.32 37.35 -5.78
CA GLY A 478 -0.21 36.53 -6.29
C GLY A 478 -0.41 35.03 -6.06
N GLU A 479 -1.20 34.65 -5.04
CA GLU A 479 -1.46 33.23 -4.76
C GLU A 479 -2.40 32.61 -5.81
N ARG A 480 -2.06 31.42 -6.25
CA ARG A 480 -2.91 30.55 -7.10
C ARG A 480 -3.16 29.22 -6.38
N ASN A 481 -4.12 28.45 -6.87
CA ASN A 481 -4.30 27.07 -6.40
C ASN A 481 -2.96 26.33 -6.43
N SER A 482 -2.69 25.52 -5.41
CA SER A 482 -1.43 24.75 -5.32
C SER A 482 -1.26 23.72 -6.44
N GLY A 483 -2.36 23.35 -7.12
CA GLY A 483 -2.35 22.37 -8.20
C GLY A 483 -2.44 20.92 -7.75
N ASN A 484 -2.61 20.62 -6.46
CA ASN A 484 -2.64 19.23 -5.97
C ASN A 484 -3.69 18.38 -6.70
N ASP A 485 -4.95 18.84 -6.72
CA ASP A 485 -6.02 18.08 -7.36
C ASP A 485 -5.95 18.18 -8.89
N VAL A 486 -5.45 19.29 -9.44
CA VAL A 486 -5.18 19.46 -10.89
C VAL A 486 -4.26 18.35 -11.38
N ARG A 487 -3.14 18.13 -10.69
CA ARG A 487 -2.19 17.08 -11.05
C ARG A 487 -2.77 15.68 -10.87
N ARG A 488 -3.64 15.46 -9.87
CA ARG A 488 -4.26 14.15 -9.60
C ARG A 488 -5.45 13.83 -10.49
N VAL A 489 -6.04 14.81 -11.13
CA VAL A 489 -6.96 14.53 -12.26
C VAL A 489 -6.21 14.24 -13.56
N GLY A 490 -4.90 14.51 -13.62
CA GLY A 490 -4.05 14.21 -14.77
C GLY A 490 -3.71 15.42 -15.64
N GLU A 491 -4.02 16.64 -15.21
CA GLU A 491 -3.75 17.86 -15.97
C GLU A 491 -2.37 18.45 -15.58
N GLU A 492 -1.31 17.92 -16.19
CA GLU A 492 0.08 18.35 -15.90
C GLU A 492 0.38 19.76 -16.42
N GLY A 493 -0.12 20.12 -17.59
CA GLY A 493 0.14 21.43 -18.19
C GLY A 493 -0.34 22.58 -17.32
N LEU A 494 -1.59 22.51 -16.87
CA LEU A 494 -2.15 23.51 -15.96
C LEU A 494 -1.46 23.49 -14.59
N PHE A 495 -1.09 22.30 -14.09
CA PHE A 495 -0.32 22.19 -12.85
C PHE A 495 0.99 23.02 -12.94
N GLU A 496 1.77 22.87 -14.02
CA GLU A 496 3.01 23.61 -14.20
C GLU A 496 2.78 25.11 -14.33
N VAL A 497 1.69 25.53 -15.01
CA VAL A 497 1.33 26.96 -15.08
C VAL A 497 1.01 27.53 -13.70
N LEU A 498 0.21 26.82 -12.89
CA LEU A 498 -0.12 27.26 -11.51
C LEU A 498 1.10 27.27 -10.62
N ARG A 499 1.93 26.23 -10.70
CA ARG A 499 3.19 26.10 -9.97
C ARG A 499 4.13 27.27 -10.31
N GLY A 500 4.33 27.57 -11.59
CA GLY A 500 5.15 28.67 -12.06
C GLY A 500 4.71 30.01 -11.49
N LYS A 501 3.41 30.33 -11.58
CA LYS A 501 2.83 31.56 -11.02
C LYS A 501 3.03 31.68 -9.50
N ASN A 502 2.85 30.58 -8.76
CA ASN A 502 3.11 30.56 -7.32
C ASN A 502 4.60 30.75 -7.01
N LEU A 503 5.50 30.09 -7.72
CA LEU A 503 6.95 30.25 -7.56
C LEU A 503 7.39 31.69 -7.83
N ASP A 504 6.83 32.35 -8.86
CA ASP A 504 7.06 33.76 -9.16
C ASP A 504 6.60 34.68 -8.00
N ALA A 505 5.46 34.36 -7.39
CA ALA A 505 4.95 35.10 -6.24
C ALA A 505 5.84 34.90 -5.00
N PHE A 506 6.26 33.66 -4.73
CA PHE A 506 7.20 33.33 -3.65
C PHE A 506 8.59 33.93 -3.87
N GLY A 507 9.06 34.06 -5.12
CA GLY A 507 10.30 34.70 -5.47
C GLY A 507 10.34 36.18 -5.10
N LYS A 508 9.18 36.84 -4.94
CA LYS A 508 9.05 38.24 -4.52
C LYS A 508 8.93 38.41 -3.02
N VAL A 509 8.83 37.33 -2.23
CA VAL A 509 8.64 37.39 -0.78
C VAL A 509 9.88 38.03 -0.12
N GLN A 510 9.63 39.04 0.69
CA GLN A 510 10.65 39.69 1.51
C GLN A 510 10.78 38.93 2.84
N TRP A 511 11.67 37.94 2.84
CA TRP A 511 11.94 37.16 4.06
C TRP A 511 12.81 38.00 5.04
N LYS A 512 12.40 37.99 6.32
CA LYS A 512 13.31 38.46 7.38
C LYS A 512 14.46 37.46 7.57
N ASN A 513 15.51 37.89 8.25
CA ASN A 513 16.61 37.01 8.61
C ASN A 513 16.14 35.89 9.51
N GLY A 514 16.38 34.63 9.13
CA GLY A 514 16.00 33.44 9.89
C GLY A 514 15.40 32.33 9.06
N ARG A 515 14.59 31.49 9.72
CA ARG A 515 13.94 30.34 9.11
C ARG A 515 12.79 30.79 8.19
N LYS A 516 12.90 30.48 6.91
CA LYS A 516 11.82 30.71 5.95
C LYS A 516 10.76 29.63 6.08
N THR A 517 9.54 30.03 6.42
CA THR A 517 8.44 29.06 6.67
C THR A 517 7.21 29.42 5.85
N ILE A 518 6.66 28.43 5.16
CA ILE A 518 5.34 28.49 4.52
C ILE A 518 4.37 27.70 5.41
N ILE A 519 3.27 28.31 5.79
CA ILE A 519 2.19 27.69 6.58
C ILE A 519 0.99 27.50 5.68
N THR A 520 0.27 26.41 5.81
CA THR A 520 -1.03 26.23 5.14
C THR A 520 -2.03 25.51 6.03
N THR A 521 -3.31 25.83 5.86
CA THR A 521 -4.44 25.15 6.51
C THR A 521 -5.00 24.00 5.65
N ASP A 522 -4.57 23.89 4.39
CA ASP A 522 -5.04 22.88 3.44
C ASP A 522 -4.01 21.75 3.28
N PRO A 523 -4.28 20.52 3.76
CA PRO A 523 -3.39 19.37 3.57
C PRO A 523 -3.06 19.06 2.11
N HIS A 524 -3.92 19.38 1.15
CA HIS A 524 -3.65 19.21 -0.27
C HIS A 524 -2.54 20.17 -0.72
N SER A 525 -2.63 21.43 -0.30
CA SER A 525 -1.61 22.44 -0.56
C SER A 525 -0.30 22.10 0.17
N LEU A 526 -0.36 21.63 1.44
CA LEU A 526 0.81 21.12 2.15
C LEU A 526 1.54 20.08 1.32
N ASN A 527 0.82 19.08 0.83
CA ASN A 527 1.42 17.99 0.06
C ASN A 527 2.17 18.50 -1.18
N THR A 528 1.55 19.37 -1.96
CA THR A 528 2.14 19.86 -3.20
C THR A 528 3.30 20.81 -2.94
N LEU A 529 3.14 21.76 -2.03
CA LEU A 529 4.21 22.72 -1.67
C LEU A 529 5.43 22.00 -1.10
N LYS A 530 5.21 21.01 -0.23
CA LYS A 530 6.30 20.25 0.40
C LYS A 530 7.00 19.31 -0.58
N ASN A 531 6.24 18.50 -1.31
CA ASN A 531 6.76 17.35 -2.05
C ASN A 531 7.00 17.62 -3.54
N GLU A 532 6.33 18.63 -4.14
CA GLU A 532 6.35 18.85 -5.60
C GLU A 532 6.91 20.22 -6.01
N TYR A 533 6.94 21.23 -5.11
CA TYR A 533 7.53 22.56 -5.39
C TYR A 533 9.01 22.65 -5.03
N GLN A 534 9.58 21.62 -4.40
CA GLN A 534 11.00 21.55 -4.01
C GLN A 534 11.46 22.69 -3.07
N PHE A 535 10.56 23.24 -2.26
CA PHE A 535 10.90 24.31 -1.31
C PHE A 535 11.94 23.90 -0.26
N GLU A 536 11.86 22.65 0.26
CA GLU A 536 12.81 22.17 1.27
C GLU A 536 14.25 22.11 0.73
N ALA A 537 14.44 21.80 -0.56
CA ALA A 537 15.74 21.84 -1.21
C ALA A 537 16.35 23.25 -1.26
N ASN A 538 15.49 24.28 -1.18
CA ASN A 538 15.87 25.69 -1.17
C ASN A 538 15.84 26.31 0.24
N GLY A 539 15.83 25.49 1.29
CA GLY A 539 15.87 25.92 2.69
C GLY A 539 14.58 26.56 3.21
N VAL A 540 13.44 26.33 2.55
CA VAL A 540 12.12 26.81 2.98
C VAL A 540 11.33 25.65 3.58
N THR A 541 10.94 25.77 4.85
CA THR A 541 10.12 24.76 5.53
C THR A 541 8.65 24.94 5.18
N VAL A 542 7.92 23.86 4.94
CA VAL A 542 6.46 23.89 4.73
C VAL A 542 5.79 23.14 5.87
N GLN A 543 4.89 23.80 6.60
CA GLN A 543 4.20 23.27 7.76
C GLN A 543 2.68 23.39 7.63
N HIS A 544 1.98 22.41 8.19
CA HIS A 544 0.56 22.53 8.40
C HIS A 544 0.27 23.40 9.62
N TYR A 545 -0.82 24.17 9.59
CA TYR A 545 -1.16 25.06 10.72
C TYR A 545 -1.29 24.34 12.07
N THR A 546 -1.67 23.07 12.09
CA THR A 546 -1.74 22.28 13.32
C THR A 546 -0.38 21.99 13.94
N GLU A 547 0.69 21.90 13.13
CA GLU A 547 2.06 21.79 13.61
C GLU A 547 2.49 23.10 14.25
N VAL A 548 2.14 24.22 13.60
CA VAL A 548 2.41 25.57 14.12
C VAL A 548 1.65 25.85 15.42
N LEU A 549 0.36 25.48 15.50
CA LEU A 549 -0.43 25.61 16.73
C LEU A 549 0.14 24.79 17.89
N ASP A 550 0.60 23.59 17.61
CA ASP A 550 1.28 22.73 18.60
C ASP A 550 2.58 23.40 19.11
N GLU A 551 3.42 23.92 18.21
CA GLU A 551 4.64 24.66 18.57
C GLU A 551 4.33 25.90 19.41
N LEU A 552 3.32 26.70 19.05
CA LEU A 552 2.92 27.89 19.75
C LEU A 552 2.39 27.60 21.18
N LEU A 553 1.60 26.56 21.34
CA LEU A 553 1.10 26.11 22.64
C LEU A 553 2.21 25.61 23.54
N GLN A 554 3.14 24.80 23.02
CA GLN A 554 4.32 24.31 23.75
C GLN A 554 5.26 25.44 24.17
N ALA A 555 5.41 26.47 23.32
CA ALA A 555 6.23 27.65 23.61
C ALA A 555 5.54 28.67 24.54
N GLY A 556 4.30 28.43 24.99
CA GLY A 556 3.52 29.37 25.81
C GLY A 556 3.14 30.67 25.10
N ARG A 557 3.28 30.73 23.76
CA ARG A 557 2.97 31.92 22.94
C ARG A 557 1.47 32.08 22.66
N LEU A 558 0.68 31.05 22.97
CA LEU A 558 -0.76 31.05 22.82
C LEU A 558 -1.42 30.70 24.17
N PRO A 559 -1.51 31.67 25.12
CA PRO A 559 -2.05 31.43 26.44
C PRO A 559 -3.54 31.12 26.36
N LEU A 560 -3.96 30.01 26.96
CA LEU A 560 -5.34 29.59 27.03
C LEU A 560 -6.03 30.30 28.19
N LYS A 561 -7.13 31.00 27.94
CA LYS A 561 -7.96 31.63 28.96
C LYS A 561 -8.93 30.62 29.58
N LYS A 562 -9.32 29.60 28.80
CA LYS A 562 -10.27 28.60 29.25
C LYS A 562 -9.78 27.19 28.81
N LYS A 563 -9.92 26.22 29.70
CA LYS A 563 -9.84 24.80 29.33
C LYS A 563 -11.21 24.37 28.81
N LEU A 564 -11.18 23.73 27.64
CA LEU A 564 -12.39 23.11 27.08
C LEU A 564 -12.68 21.81 27.84
N THR A 565 -13.94 21.56 28.11
CA THR A 565 -14.41 20.29 28.67
C THR A 565 -15.24 19.57 27.65
N GLY A 566 -15.07 18.28 27.53
CA GLY A 566 -15.85 17.45 26.61
C GLY A 566 -15.02 16.46 25.82
N ARG A 567 -15.74 15.60 25.12
CA ARG A 567 -15.19 14.52 24.32
C ARG A 567 -15.31 14.87 22.84
N ALA A 568 -14.27 14.61 22.10
CA ALA A 568 -14.25 14.79 20.65
C ALA A 568 -13.54 13.65 19.96
N THR A 569 -13.94 13.38 18.73
CA THR A 569 -13.18 12.49 17.85
C THR A 569 -12.52 13.28 16.72
N TYR A 570 -11.36 12.80 16.26
CA TYR A 570 -10.58 13.50 15.24
C TYR A 570 -10.51 12.71 13.94
N HIS A 571 -10.75 13.40 12.83
CA HIS A 571 -10.53 12.86 11.50
C HIS A 571 -9.11 13.15 11.04
N ASP A 572 -8.33 12.11 10.69
CA ASP A 572 -7.02 12.27 10.07
C ASP A 572 -7.18 12.55 8.56
N PRO A 573 -6.91 13.75 8.06
CA PRO A 573 -6.96 14.04 6.63
C PRO A 573 -5.91 13.21 5.88
N CYS A 574 -6.28 12.61 4.76
CA CYS A 574 -5.41 11.69 4.05
C CYS A 574 -4.10 12.34 3.57
N TYR A 575 -4.14 13.57 3.08
CA TYR A 575 -2.95 14.31 2.65
C TYR A 575 -2.10 14.84 3.80
N LEU A 576 -2.66 15.00 5.00
CA LEU A 576 -1.90 15.32 6.20
C LEU A 576 -1.21 14.08 6.78
N GLY A 577 -1.98 13.02 7.02
CA GLY A 577 -1.50 11.78 7.65
C GLY A 577 -0.77 10.87 6.66
N ARG A 578 -1.49 10.14 5.81
CA ARG A 578 -0.91 9.10 4.92
C ARG A 578 0.15 9.61 3.95
N TYR A 579 0.03 10.85 3.49
CA TYR A 579 0.97 11.46 2.56
C TYR A 579 2.17 12.14 3.25
N ASN A 580 1.95 12.78 4.41
CA ASN A 580 2.97 13.60 5.05
C ASN A 580 3.32 13.17 6.49
N GLY A 581 2.71 12.12 7.04
CA GLY A 581 3.06 11.54 8.34
C GLY A 581 2.65 12.37 9.56
N VAL A 582 1.85 13.43 9.40
CA VAL A 582 1.44 14.33 10.48
C VAL A 582 0.19 13.79 11.15
N TYR A 583 0.35 13.11 12.28
CA TYR A 583 -0.74 12.50 13.07
C TYR A 583 -0.86 13.05 14.49
N GLU A 584 0.28 13.34 15.15
CA GLU A 584 0.29 13.69 16.56
C GLU A 584 0.09 15.18 16.87
N PRO A 585 0.59 16.15 16.08
CA PRO A 585 0.37 17.57 16.36
C PRO A 585 -1.11 17.94 16.56
N PRO A 586 -2.06 17.54 15.69
CA PRO A 586 -3.48 17.81 15.92
C PRO A 586 -3.99 17.28 17.26
N ARG A 587 -3.57 16.07 17.64
CA ARG A 587 -3.95 15.44 18.91
C ARG A 587 -3.34 16.12 20.13
N ARG A 588 -2.10 16.59 20.01
CA ARG A 588 -1.46 17.36 21.10
C ARG A 588 -2.15 18.69 21.30
N VAL A 589 -2.52 19.39 20.23
CA VAL A 589 -3.33 20.62 20.31
C VAL A 589 -4.62 20.34 21.07
N LEU A 590 -5.42 19.35 20.66
CA LEU A 590 -6.70 19.02 21.33
C LEU A 590 -6.52 18.70 22.81
N ARG A 591 -5.54 17.90 23.17
CA ARG A 591 -5.24 17.57 24.57
C ARG A 591 -4.81 18.82 25.37
N ALA A 592 -3.99 19.70 24.78
CA ALA A 592 -3.57 20.95 25.40
C ALA A 592 -4.76 21.85 25.71
N LEU A 593 -5.78 21.85 24.83
CA LEU A 593 -7.04 22.57 25.06
C LEU A 593 -7.90 21.98 26.19
N GLY A 594 -7.63 20.75 26.65
CA GLY A 594 -8.42 20.04 27.65
C GLY A 594 -9.46 19.07 27.07
N VAL A 595 -9.46 18.86 25.74
CA VAL A 595 -10.41 17.96 25.06
C VAL A 595 -9.97 16.52 25.22
N GLU A 596 -10.88 15.63 25.65
CA GLU A 596 -10.66 14.18 25.62
C GLU A 596 -10.83 13.66 24.19
N VAL A 597 -9.74 13.17 23.59
CA VAL A 597 -9.77 12.64 22.23
C VAL A 597 -10.15 11.16 22.26
N VAL A 598 -11.32 10.83 21.72
CA VAL A 598 -11.81 9.45 21.53
C VAL A 598 -11.57 9.02 20.10
N GLU A 599 -10.70 8.05 19.91
CA GLU A 599 -10.34 7.58 18.55
C GLU A 599 -11.45 6.74 17.93
N MET A 600 -11.73 6.98 16.66
CA MET A 600 -12.56 6.09 15.85
C MET A 600 -11.83 4.77 15.55
N PRO A 601 -12.53 3.65 15.26
CA PRO A 601 -11.92 2.38 14.88
C PRO A 601 -10.91 2.50 13.72
N ARG A 602 -11.23 3.32 12.70
CA ARG A 602 -10.33 3.61 11.57
C ARG A 602 -9.63 4.94 11.81
N THR A 603 -8.44 4.92 12.33
CA THR A 603 -7.66 6.11 12.73
C THR A 603 -6.25 6.09 12.15
N ARG A 604 -5.59 7.24 12.10
CA ARG A 604 -4.22 7.45 11.60
C ARG A 604 -4.04 6.98 10.15
N ASP A 605 -3.09 6.09 9.90
CA ASP A 605 -2.81 5.50 8.58
C ASP A 605 -4.03 4.77 7.97
N ARG A 606 -4.94 4.29 8.82
CA ARG A 606 -6.19 3.63 8.43
C ARG A 606 -7.41 4.53 8.38
N SER A 607 -7.25 5.83 8.62
CA SER A 607 -8.36 6.78 8.57
C SER A 607 -9.16 6.64 7.28
N TYR A 608 -10.48 6.69 7.38
CA TYR A 608 -11.36 6.65 6.21
C TYR A 608 -11.35 8.00 5.48
N CYS A 609 -11.53 8.02 4.17
CA CYS A 609 -11.47 9.23 3.37
C CYS A 609 -12.77 10.06 3.46
N CYS A 610 -12.66 11.38 3.37
CA CYS A 610 -13.81 12.29 3.23
C CYS A 610 -14.48 12.26 1.84
N GLY A 611 -13.77 11.77 0.82
CA GLY A 611 -14.26 11.69 -0.55
C GLY A 611 -13.88 12.85 -1.48
N ALA A 612 -13.25 13.91 -0.98
CA ALA A 612 -13.00 15.14 -1.75
C ALA A 612 -11.80 15.09 -2.71
N GLY A 613 -10.79 14.27 -2.40
CA GLY A 613 -9.51 14.28 -3.12
C GLY A 613 -9.58 13.79 -4.56
N GLY A 614 -8.47 13.98 -5.30
CA GLY A 614 -8.34 13.54 -6.69
C GLY A 614 -9.32 14.21 -7.66
N GLY A 615 -9.73 15.43 -7.35
CA GLY A 615 -10.71 16.20 -8.12
C GLY A 615 -12.17 15.78 -7.90
N ARG A 616 -12.44 14.78 -7.05
CA ARG A 616 -13.81 14.31 -6.79
C ARG A 616 -14.74 15.41 -6.26
N ILE A 617 -14.19 16.37 -5.52
CA ILE A 617 -14.97 17.52 -5.02
C ILE A 617 -15.58 18.40 -6.14
N TRP A 618 -15.08 18.28 -7.36
CA TRP A 618 -15.61 18.97 -8.54
C TRP A 618 -16.57 18.09 -9.36
N MET A 619 -16.75 16.83 -8.98
CA MET A 619 -17.57 15.86 -9.73
C MET A 619 -18.88 15.61 -9.00
N GLU A 620 -19.92 15.37 -9.78
CA GLU A 620 -21.18 14.85 -9.27
C GLU A 620 -21.04 13.36 -8.92
N ASP A 621 -21.90 12.91 -8.00
CA ASP A 621 -21.96 11.49 -7.69
C ASP A 621 -22.70 10.74 -8.79
N THR A 622 -22.21 9.55 -9.12
CA THR A 622 -22.87 8.66 -10.09
C THR A 622 -24.04 7.92 -9.41
N PRO A 623 -25.07 7.50 -10.19
CA PRO A 623 -26.28 6.85 -9.62
C PRO A 623 -26.02 5.56 -8.84
N ASP A 624 -24.89 4.92 -9.04
CA ASP A 624 -24.46 3.68 -8.36
C ASP A 624 -23.89 3.94 -6.95
N ILE A 625 -23.60 5.20 -6.59
CA ILE A 625 -23.15 5.57 -5.24
C ILE A 625 -24.28 5.34 -4.24
N LYS A 626 -24.10 4.36 -3.37
CA LYS A 626 -25.07 4.00 -2.32
C LYS A 626 -24.89 4.84 -1.05
N GLU A 627 -23.65 5.18 -0.76
CA GLU A 627 -23.26 5.94 0.42
C GLU A 627 -21.98 6.72 0.13
N ARG A 628 -21.97 8.02 0.34
CA ARG A 628 -20.75 8.83 0.16
C ARG A 628 -19.68 8.47 1.19
N PRO A 629 -18.38 8.57 0.86
CA PRO A 629 -17.32 8.35 1.85
C PRO A 629 -17.46 9.21 3.12
N ALA A 630 -17.85 10.48 2.99
CA ALA A 630 -18.08 11.36 4.13
C ALA A 630 -19.21 10.85 5.04
N GLU A 631 -20.29 10.33 4.47
CA GLU A 631 -21.42 9.78 5.22
C GLU A 631 -21.03 8.54 6.01
N ASN A 632 -20.27 7.61 5.37
CA ASN A 632 -19.75 6.42 6.03
C ASN A 632 -18.84 6.79 7.21
N ARG A 633 -17.95 7.76 7.01
CA ARG A 633 -17.07 8.24 8.07
C ARG A 633 -17.81 8.91 9.21
N LEU A 634 -18.84 9.70 8.89
CA LEU A 634 -19.66 10.35 9.90
C LEU A 634 -20.47 9.35 10.72
N LYS A 635 -21.01 8.30 10.10
CA LYS A 635 -21.70 7.21 10.83
C LYS A 635 -20.76 6.50 11.80
N GLU A 636 -19.47 6.32 11.43
CA GLU A 636 -18.46 5.79 12.34
C GLU A 636 -18.24 6.71 13.55
N ALA A 637 -18.14 8.03 13.32
CA ALA A 637 -18.06 9.01 14.41
C ALA A 637 -19.32 8.99 15.28
N ALA A 638 -20.51 8.91 14.68
CA ALA A 638 -21.79 8.85 15.36
C ALA A 638 -22.02 7.58 16.19
N SER A 639 -21.24 6.52 15.93
CA SER A 639 -21.29 5.28 16.71
C SER A 639 -20.53 5.37 18.04
N LEU A 640 -19.75 6.42 18.27
CA LEU A 640 -19.03 6.64 19.52
C LEU A 640 -19.99 7.19 20.59
N VAL A 641 -19.94 6.60 21.78
CA VAL A 641 -20.80 7.00 22.90
C VAL A 641 -20.31 8.30 23.52
N ASP A 642 -21.23 9.27 23.71
CA ASP A 642 -20.96 10.57 24.34
C ASP A 642 -19.82 11.38 23.67
N VAL A 643 -19.76 11.37 22.34
CA VAL A 643 -18.79 12.13 21.55
C VAL A 643 -19.51 13.05 20.58
N PRO A 644 -19.97 14.24 21.02
CA PRO A 644 -20.79 15.13 20.20
C PRO A 644 -19.97 15.94 19.18
N THR A 645 -18.63 16.01 19.34
CA THR A 645 -17.78 16.85 18.50
C THR A 645 -16.92 16.01 17.58
N PHE A 646 -17.04 16.27 16.27
CA PHE A 646 -16.21 15.69 15.22
C PHE A 646 -15.24 16.73 14.70
N VAL A 647 -13.95 16.56 15.01
CA VAL A 647 -12.90 17.55 14.72
C VAL A 647 -12.20 17.23 13.42
N VAL A 648 -11.98 18.26 12.62
CA VAL A 648 -11.26 18.21 11.35
C VAL A 648 -10.10 19.22 11.31
N ALA A 649 -9.20 19.06 10.37
CA ALA A 649 -8.06 19.95 10.13
C ALA A 649 -7.82 20.14 8.63
N CYS A 650 -8.89 20.32 7.86
CA CYS A 650 -8.85 20.51 6.41
C CYS A 650 -10.11 21.25 5.96
N PRO A 651 -9.99 22.33 5.18
CA PRO A 651 -11.15 23.09 4.68
C PRO A 651 -12.12 22.25 3.85
N LYS A 652 -11.59 21.29 3.07
CA LYS A 652 -12.42 20.37 2.27
C LYS A 652 -13.15 19.37 3.15
N ASP A 653 -12.47 18.79 4.15
CA ASP A 653 -13.10 17.87 5.11
C ASP A 653 -14.25 18.54 5.84
N LEU A 654 -14.06 19.80 6.28
CA LEU A 654 -15.10 20.56 6.93
C LEU A 654 -16.35 20.69 6.07
N ALA A 655 -16.17 21.06 4.79
CA ALA A 655 -17.28 21.20 3.86
C ALA A 655 -18.01 19.86 3.64
N MET A 656 -17.25 18.77 3.43
CA MET A 656 -17.80 17.43 3.18
C MET A 656 -18.54 16.88 4.40
N PHE A 657 -17.98 17.03 5.60
CA PHE A 657 -18.60 16.46 6.80
C PHE A 657 -19.76 17.31 7.34
N ARG A 658 -19.75 18.64 7.18
CA ARG A 658 -20.92 19.47 7.48
C ARG A 658 -22.12 19.14 6.58
N ASP A 659 -21.86 18.79 5.31
CA ASP A 659 -22.89 18.29 4.41
C ASP A 659 -23.35 16.88 4.84
N ALA A 660 -22.43 15.99 5.17
CA ALA A 660 -22.74 14.62 5.60
C ALA A 660 -23.58 14.58 6.90
N VAL A 661 -23.40 15.53 7.83
CA VAL A 661 -24.26 15.66 9.04
C VAL A 661 -25.73 15.80 8.65
N LYS A 662 -26.02 16.62 7.63
CA LYS A 662 -27.38 16.86 7.13
C LYS A 662 -27.93 15.63 6.42
N THR A 663 -27.17 15.08 5.46
CA THR A 663 -27.65 13.95 4.64
C THR A 663 -27.81 12.65 5.42
N THR A 664 -27.13 12.51 6.57
CA THR A 664 -27.27 11.33 7.45
C THR A 664 -28.23 11.53 8.61
N GLY A 665 -28.88 12.71 8.74
CA GLY A 665 -29.82 13.02 9.83
C GLY A 665 -29.17 13.07 11.22
N ASN A 666 -27.89 13.46 11.29
CA ASN A 666 -27.16 13.59 12.56
C ASN A 666 -27.11 15.04 13.08
N GLU A 667 -27.96 15.93 12.53
CA GLU A 667 -28.10 17.29 13.01
C GLU A 667 -28.52 17.31 14.50
N GLY A 668 -27.86 18.15 15.29
CA GLY A 668 -28.06 18.20 16.74
C GLY A 668 -27.39 17.08 17.56
N LYS A 669 -26.88 16.02 16.92
CA LYS A 669 -26.15 14.93 17.59
C LYS A 669 -24.65 15.09 17.46
N ILE A 670 -24.16 15.48 16.28
CA ILE A 670 -22.75 15.69 15.99
C ILE A 670 -22.55 17.10 15.44
N THR A 671 -21.57 17.78 16.01
CA THR A 671 -21.09 19.08 15.52
C THR A 671 -19.71 18.91 14.90
N VAL A 672 -19.57 19.31 13.63
CA VAL A 672 -18.26 19.30 12.94
C VAL A 672 -17.57 20.64 13.18
N LYS A 673 -16.39 20.59 13.80
CA LYS A 673 -15.55 21.76 14.09
C LYS A 673 -14.14 21.60 13.51
N ASP A 674 -13.58 22.69 13.01
CA ASP A 674 -12.15 22.76 12.74
C ASP A 674 -11.35 22.94 14.04
N ILE A 675 -10.11 22.49 14.09
CA ILE A 675 -9.22 22.69 15.25
C ILE A 675 -9.09 24.17 15.59
N ALA A 676 -9.05 25.06 14.58
CA ALA A 676 -8.94 26.50 14.79
C ALA A 676 -10.16 27.07 15.56
N GLU A 677 -11.36 26.52 15.37
CA GLU A 677 -12.55 26.95 16.13
C GLU A 677 -12.37 26.64 17.62
N LEU A 678 -11.89 25.43 17.94
CA LEU A 678 -11.65 25.02 19.34
C LEU A 678 -10.51 25.83 19.98
N VAL A 679 -9.45 26.11 19.23
CA VAL A 679 -8.34 26.97 19.71
C VAL A 679 -8.87 28.39 19.98
N ALA A 680 -9.66 28.96 19.06
CA ALA A 680 -10.26 30.28 19.23
C ALA A 680 -11.14 30.33 20.47
N GLU A 681 -11.99 29.33 20.71
CA GLU A 681 -12.82 29.22 21.91
C GLU A 681 -12.00 29.20 23.21
N ALA A 682 -10.88 28.50 23.23
CA ALA A 682 -10.00 28.37 24.39
C ALA A 682 -9.17 29.64 24.67
N VAL A 683 -8.79 30.37 23.62
CA VAL A 683 -7.95 31.57 23.70
C VAL A 683 -8.78 32.85 23.99
N GLN A 684 -10.02 32.91 23.50
CA GLN A 684 -10.89 34.08 23.70
C GLN A 684 -11.61 34.05 25.05
N GLY A 685 -11.91 32.92 25.61
CA GLY A 685 -12.57 32.69 26.89
C GLY A 685 -14.04 32.41 26.72
#